data_55ab21f8928d08d935b41f09046e5f0a
#
_entry.id   55ab21f8928d08d935b41f09046e5f0a
#
_cell.length_a   1.000
_cell.length_b   1.000
_cell.length_c   1.000
_cell.angle_alpha   90.00
_cell.angle_beta   90.00
_cell.angle_gamma   90.00
#
_symmetry.space_group_name_H-M   'P 1'
#
loop_
_entity.id
_entity.type
_entity.pdbx_description
1 polymer ?
#
loop_
_entity_poly.entity_id
_entity_poly.type
_entity_poly.pdbx_seq_one_letter_code
_entity_poly.pdbx_strand_id
1 'polypeptide(L)'
;MRYTYEHMKSMLQGAYKKLKSYYFYDKTLLFIKKKIAEFESDDGCFQQTFDVLAKALISENSAYFEELINQLDYRVFPKRLVAASAPTSTIVGTIDHHKNIAKVNFFIDVPIELLILDCLWTLCIAKISNKKYGTQACSYAGKFKASVFYFDQDDLYEGIDWESNRCFEPYYENYSRWQKDAFSKLRQGLQVQNQLMLSLDLKSFYYSVRFEFDSLSALLSDDSRLSEISFISHVEEKLYLSYTKLISKYKKGINIKNNATIFPIGLLSPILLRELYLYAFDQKIKFALNPTHYGRYVDDMIIIIPAEVQANNVTQNYVCNLLKEKGLIRKEISIQNEDFTFVGFESIAIQREKINCFYFEQNASNVLIEVAEKQIRDNSSEANLLPEFDVIKNHFNDIAYFFNSVGGSTKIRDIGILQSNNYAASRSITLMKQLLKNTYIAEQDRGKIEKFINDLLEFYSGSSAIEFMGSWTSVFELILQLKVLSDDKRKRDPLAQRFYRDIVYYIDYKLTFDLLDPKEIYSKKKATVFRRLKRDLKDRLGTSIAMAMALDYRWKATVSAQKKNIELAKKFRKSNIFNHNLVSFPLLNYLPFDKIATRSLLEIQKEPWSDSGVFSLDTQRPFWTPRFIHLDELFIYYFMQSTQNEKKNFNGKSDIEAIWKRYAQLNSVQRFTTESVAKQNSMELLGVNINLVNVSILNDVPSKYYVGLPNTTVSEDDALQSLVDPAHKMTIHDKEQLFRMANAAVKEGANFITFPEFFIPIVWLKDLTRFAQKNNVSIIGGLRYIRNANRAF
;
A
#
# COMPACT_ATOMS: atom_id res chain seq x y z
N MET A 1 -21.38 26.67 -13.01
CA MET A 1 -21.27 25.80 -11.83
C MET A 1 -22.08 26.29 -10.66
N ARG A 2 -22.73 25.40 -9.88
CA ARG A 2 -23.59 25.74 -8.72
C ARG A 2 -22.80 26.13 -7.46
N TYR A 3 -21.51 25.73 -7.38
CA TYR A 3 -20.71 25.90 -6.18
C TYR A 3 -20.06 27.27 -6.08
N THR A 4 -19.98 27.80 -4.83
CA THR A 4 -19.21 29.02 -4.56
C THR A 4 -17.71 28.76 -4.66
N TYR A 5 -16.94 29.85 -4.75
CA TYR A 5 -15.47 29.78 -4.74
C TYR A 5 -14.93 29.02 -3.51
N GLU A 6 -15.47 29.31 -2.34
CA GLU A 6 -15.03 28.66 -1.08
C GLU A 6 -15.38 27.18 -1.06
N HIS A 7 -16.59 26.79 -1.55
CA HIS A 7 -16.96 25.38 -1.67
C HIS A 7 -16.00 24.64 -2.61
N MET A 8 -15.74 25.20 -3.80
CA MET A 8 -14.86 24.60 -4.78
C MET A 8 -13.42 24.45 -4.26
N LYS A 9 -12.89 25.45 -3.58
CA LYS A 9 -11.58 25.41 -2.96
C LYS A 9 -11.50 24.33 -1.88
N SER A 10 -12.51 24.22 -1.02
CA SER A 10 -12.62 23.20 0.01
C SER A 10 -12.66 21.77 -0.58
N MET A 11 -13.45 21.57 -1.65
CA MET A 11 -13.52 20.29 -2.37
C MET A 11 -12.16 19.89 -2.95
N LEU A 12 -11.44 20.83 -3.58
CA LEU A 12 -10.10 20.60 -4.13
C LEU A 12 -9.08 20.26 -3.04
N GLN A 13 -9.12 20.95 -1.92
CA GLN A 13 -8.26 20.66 -0.77
C GLN A 13 -8.55 19.29 -0.17
N GLY A 14 -9.83 18.93 -0.01
CA GLY A 14 -10.26 17.62 0.43
C GLY A 14 -9.85 16.51 -0.54
N ALA A 15 -10.00 16.73 -1.85
CA ALA A 15 -9.55 15.82 -2.89
C ALA A 15 -8.02 15.61 -2.83
N TYR A 16 -7.24 16.68 -2.67
CA TYR A 16 -5.79 16.58 -2.51
C TYR A 16 -5.39 15.77 -1.26
N LYS A 17 -6.05 15.98 -0.14
CA LYS A 17 -5.82 15.24 1.11
C LYS A 17 -6.00 13.73 0.90
N LYS A 18 -7.07 13.34 0.19
CA LYS A 18 -7.37 11.94 -0.14
C LYS A 18 -6.39 11.37 -1.16
N LEU A 19 -6.06 12.13 -2.20
CA LEU A 19 -5.05 11.80 -3.21
C LEU A 19 -3.70 11.48 -2.55
N LYS A 20 -3.22 12.39 -1.68
CA LYS A 20 -1.97 12.21 -0.95
C LYS A 20 -2.00 10.96 -0.08
N SER A 21 -3.10 10.72 0.63
CA SER A 21 -3.28 9.52 1.45
C SER A 21 -3.22 8.23 0.63
N TYR A 22 -3.78 8.23 -0.57
CA TYR A 22 -3.72 7.08 -1.47
C TYR A 22 -2.29 6.78 -1.90
N TYR A 23 -1.57 7.76 -2.46
CA TYR A 23 -0.21 7.55 -2.95
C TYR A 23 0.82 7.33 -1.84
N PHE A 24 0.54 7.73 -0.60
CA PHE A 24 1.41 7.47 0.53
C PHE A 24 1.71 5.98 0.71
N TYR A 25 0.71 5.12 0.55
CA TYR A 25 0.85 3.67 0.68
C TYR A 25 1.38 3.00 -0.60
N ASP A 26 1.32 3.67 -1.74
CA ASP A 26 1.78 3.12 -3.01
C ASP A 26 3.32 3.05 -3.05
N LYS A 27 3.86 1.87 -3.33
CA LYS A 27 5.31 1.64 -3.48
C LYS A 27 5.76 1.69 -4.95
N THR A 28 4.82 1.74 -5.88
CA THR A 28 5.07 1.66 -7.32
C THR A 28 5.30 3.06 -7.92
N LEU A 29 4.48 4.02 -7.52
CA LEU A 29 4.40 5.35 -8.13
C LEU A 29 5.25 6.40 -7.39
N LEU A 30 6.54 6.11 -7.16
CA LEU A 30 7.44 7.03 -6.45
C LEU A 30 7.58 8.40 -7.14
N PHE A 31 7.42 8.49 -8.46
CA PHE A 31 7.44 9.76 -9.18
C PHE A 31 6.28 10.68 -8.79
N ILE A 32 5.12 10.13 -8.41
CA ILE A 32 4.00 10.93 -7.87
C ILE A 32 4.34 11.41 -6.46
N LYS A 33 4.94 10.56 -5.60
CA LYS A 33 5.41 11.00 -4.28
C LYS A 33 6.42 12.14 -4.38
N LYS A 34 7.33 12.06 -5.35
CA LYS A 34 8.29 13.14 -5.66
C LYS A 34 7.54 14.43 -6.05
N LYS A 35 6.53 14.35 -6.92
CA LYS A 35 5.69 15.48 -7.32
C LYS A 35 4.99 16.12 -6.11
N ILE A 36 4.39 15.31 -5.25
CA ILE A 36 3.75 15.79 -4.02
C ILE A 36 4.78 16.47 -3.10
N ALA A 37 5.97 15.89 -2.95
CA ALA A 37 7.03 16.50 -2.13
C ALA A 37 7.52 17.84 -2.71
N GLU A 38 7.65 17.93 -4.02
CA GLU A 38 7.99 19.17 -4.73
C GLU A 38 6.91 20.23 -4.57
N PHE A 39 5.65 19.87 -4.72
CA PHE A 39 4.49 20.71 -4.56
C PHE A 39 4.36 21.27 -3.13
N GLU A 40 4.48 20.43 -2.11
CA GLU A 40 4.42 20.86 -0.70
C GLU A 40 5.68 21.58 -0.21
N SER A 41 6.77 21.55 -0.96
CA SER A 41 8.01 22.22 -0.56
C SER A 41 7.97 23.74 -0.76
N ASP A 42 7.05 24.25 -1.58
CA ASP A 42 6.83 25.66 -1.85
C ASP A 42 5.45 26.07 -1.31
N ASP A 43 5.45 26.73 -0.14
CA ASP A 43 4.23 27.11 0.56
C ASP A 43 3.38 28.11 -0.23
N GLY A 44 4.01 29.02 -1.00
CA GLY A 44 3.32 30.00 -1.85
C GLY A 44 2.63 29.32 -3.03
N CYS A 45 3.33 28.49 -3.75
CA CYS A 45 2.79 27.71 -4.86
C CYS A 45 1.66 26.77 -4.40
N PHE A 46 1.84 26.13 -3.25
CA PHE A 46 0.85 25.22 -2.67
C PHE A 46 -0.52 25.89 -2.47
N GLN A 47 -0.56 27.08 -1.83
CA GLN A 47 -1.80 27.80 -1.58
C GLN A 47 -2.42 28.36 -2.87
N GLN A 48 -1.60 29.00 -3.70
CA GLN A 48 -2.05 29.60 -4.96
C GLN A 48 -2.66 28.60 -5.92
N THR A 49 -2.18 27.35 -5.95
CA THR A 49 -2.70 26.32 -6.84
C THR A 49 -4.19 26.06 -6.60
N PHE A 50 -4.64 25.95 -5.34
CA PHE A 50 -6.05 25.74 -5.06
C PHE A 50 -6.91 26.95 -5.46
N ASP A 51 -6.39 28.16 -5.28
CA ASP A 51 -7.07 29.39 -5.68
C ASP A 51 -7.23 29.49 -7.21
N VAL A 52 -6.15 29.16 -7.94
CA VAL A 52 -6.17 29.16 -9.41
C VAL A 52 -7.10 28.07 -9.96
N LEU A 53 -7.03 26.87 -9.42
CA LEU A 53 -7.89 25.76 -9.83
C LEU A 53 -9.37 26.07 -9.57
N ALA A 54 -9.71 26.57 -8.36
CA ALA A 54 -11.09 26.91 -8.02
C ALA A 54 -11.65 27.99 -8.96
N LYS A 55 -10.88 29.04 -9.24
CA LYS A 55 -11.26 30.08 -10.20
C LYS A 55 -11.43 29.54 -11.62
N ALA A 56 -10.49 28.71 -12.08
CA ALA A 56 -10.53 28.12 -13.41
C ALA A 56 -11.74 27.19 -13.60
N LEU A 57 -12.12 26.42 -12.57
CA LEU A 57 -13.30 25.55 -12.60
C LEU A 57 -14.60 26.35 -12.62
N ILE A 58 -14.73 27.39 -11.78
CA ILE A 58 -15.94 28.20 -11.72
C ILE A 58 -16.15 28.96 -13.01
N SER A 59 -15.08 29.50 -13.61
CA SER A 59 -15.15 30.23 -14.88
C SER A 59 -15.15 29.30 -16.11
N GLU A 60 -15.13 27.98 -15.92
CA GLU A 60 -15.06 26.98 -17.00
C GLU A 60 -13.94 27.27 -18.03
N ASN A 61 -12.76 27.65 -17.51
CA ASN A 61 -11.62 28.09 -18.32
C ASN A 61 -10.94 26.89 -19.03
N SER A 62 -11.48 26.50 -20.18
CA SER A 62 -10.96 25.40 -20.98
C SER A 62 -9.50 25.60 -21.42
N ALA A 63 -9.05 26.81 -21.69
CA ALA A 63 -7.68 27.08 -22.15
C ALA A 63 -6.64 26.74 -21.06
N TYR A 64 -6.93 27.03 -19.80
CA TYR A 64 -6.08 26.67 -18.68
C TYR A 64 -5.89 25.14 -18.57
N PHE A 65 -6.98 24.38 -18.67
CA PHE A 65 -6.88 22.92 -18.59
C PHE A 65 -6.23 22.29 -19.82
N GLU A 66 -6.41 22.88 -21.00
CA GLU A 66 -5.70 22.46 -22.23
C GLU A 66 -4.19 22.66 -22.10
N GLU A 67 -3.74 23.76 -21.50
CA GLU A 67 -2.33 23.99 -21.23
C GLU A 67 -1.76 22.93 -20.26
N LEU A 68 -2.50 22.56 -19.22
CA LEU A 68 -2.11 21.49 -18.31
C LEU A 68 -2.09 20.11 -19.01
N ILE A 69 -3.08 19.79 -19.83
CA ILE A 69 -3.15 18.53 -20.60
C ILE A 69 -2.02 18.45 -21.62
N ASN A 70 -1.59 19.57 -22.22
CA ASN A 70 -0.46 19.60 -23.15
C ASN A 70 0.87 19.24 -22.49
N GLN A 71 0.98 19.31 -21.15
CA GLN A 71 2.15 18.86 -20.39
C GLN A 71 2.11 17.35 -20.08
N LEU A 72 1.11 16.62 -20.57
CA LEU A 72 0.97 15.19 -20.39
C LEU A 72 2.17 14.44 -20.98
N ASP A 73 2.75 13.60 -20.16
CA ASP A 73 3.86 12.70 -20.51
C ASP A 73 3.57 11.28 -19.94
N TYR A 74 4.49 10.37 -20.08
CA TYR A 74 4.35 9.01 -19.55
C TYR A 74 5.63 8.53 -18.90
N ARG A 75 5.52 7.58 -17.97
CA ARG A 75 6.63 6.81 -17.39
C ARG A 75 6.54 5.37 -17.82
N VAL A 76 7.70 4.72 -17.99
CA VAL A 76 7.76 3.31 -18.38
C VAL A 76 8.45 2.50 -17.30
N PHE A 77 7.78 1.45 -16.82
CA PHE A 77 8.38 0.49 -15.90
C PHE A 77 8.14 -0.94 -16.38
N PRO A 78 9.06 -1.88 -16.05
CA PRO A 78 8.89 -3.28 -16.40
C PRO A 78 7.64 -3.85 -15.69
N LYS A 79 6.84 -4.63 -16.44
CA LYS A 79 5.74 -5.42 -15.88
C LYS A 79 6.15 -6.87 -15.66
N ARG A 80 6.96 -7.42 -16.59
CA ARG A 80 7.40 -8.81 -16.52
C ARG A 80 8.79 -8.96 -17.14
N LEU A 81 9.66 -9.65 -16.41
CA LEU A 81 10.93 -10.15 -16.91
C LEU A 81 10.81 -11.66 -17.14
N VAL A 82 11.48 -12.16 -18.16
CA VAL A 82 11.48 -13.60 -18.53
C VAL A 82 12.91 -14.02 -18.82
N ALA A 83 13.32 -15.18 -18.34
CA ALA A 83 14.61 -15.75 -18.68
C ALA A 83 14.69 -16.06 -20.18
N ALA A 84 15.80 -15.73 -20.81
CA ALA A 84 16.10 -16.18 -22.15
C ALA A 84 16.39 -17.71 -22.08
N SER A 85 15.45 -18.54 -22.56
CA SER A 85 15.54 -20.00 -22.62
C SER A 85 16.29 -20.67 -21.44
N ALA A 86 15.55 -21.24 -20.50
CA ALA A 86 16.15 -22.15 -19.52
C ALA A 86 16.57 -23.44 -20.26
N PRO A 87 17.83 -23.88 -20.17
CA PRO A 87 18.21 -25.19 -20.68
C PRO A 87 17.41 -26.25 -19.91
N THR A 88 16.73 -27.15 -20.65
CA THR A 88 15.82 -28.16 -20.08
C THR A 88 16.55 -29.21 -19.27
N SER A 89 17.90 -29.27 -19.32
CA SER A 89 18.71 -30.30 -18.72
C SER A 89 19.81 -29.81 -17.77
N THR A 90 19.96 -28.54 -17.57
CA THR A 90 21.03 -27.96 -16.75
C THR A 90 20.45 -27.11 -15.63
N ILE A 91 20.79 -27.42 -14.39
CA ILE A 91 20.50 -26.60 -13.23
C ILE A 91 21.58 -25.53 -13.17
N VAL A 92 21.17 -24.26 -13.34
CA VAL A 92 22.09 -23.14 -13.22
C VAL A 92 22.03 -22.63 -11.78
N GLY A 93 23.10 -22.87 -11.02
CA GLY A 93 23.23 -22.45 -9.63
C GLY A 93 23.68 -20.98 -9.46
N THR A 94 23.51 -20.12 -10.49
CA THR A 94 23.82 -18.69 -10.40
C THR A 94 22.55 -17.88 -10.20
N ILE A 95 22.63 -16.90 -9.29
CA ILE A 95 21.54 -15.95 -9.01
C ILE A 95 21.32 -15.03 -10.22
N ASP A 96 22.32 -14.83 -11.07
CA ASP A 96 22.29 -13.95 -12.24
C ASP A 96 21.68 -14.66 -13.46
N HIS A 97 20.41 -15.00 -13.35
CA HIS A 97 19.63 -15.34 -14.55
C HIS A 97 19.37 -14.06 -15.32
N HIS A 98 20.04 -13.89 -16.47
CA HIS A 98 19.73 -12.78 -17.37
C HIS A 98 18.27 -12.89 -17.82
N LYS A 99 17.42 -12.12 -17.18
CA LYS A 99 16.02 -11.99 -17.59
C LYS A 99 15.88 -10.76 -18.47
N ASN A 100 15.24 -10.95 -19.61
CA ASN A 100 14.87 -9.89 -20.53
C ASN A 100 13.51 -9.31 -20.18
N ILE A 101 13.30 -8.05 -20.49
CA ILE A 101 11.98 -7.43 -20.33
C ILE A 101 11.05 -7.98 -21.41
N ALA A 102 10.02 -8.68 -20.97
CA ALA A 102 8.98 -9.22 -21.82
C ALA A 102 7.77 -8.27 -21.94
N LYS A 103 7.44 -7.55 -20.88
CA LYS A 103 6.31 -6.61 -20.85
C LYS A 103 6.65 -5.36 -20.05
N VAL A 104 6.06 -4.22 -20.47
CA VAL A 104 6.17 -2.93 -19.79
C VAL A 104 4.78 -2.33 -19.56
N ASN A 105 4.67 -1.50 -18.51
CA ASN A 105 3.54 -0.64 -18.27
C ASN A 105 3.90 0.82 -18.55
N PHE A 106 2.94 1.54 -19.14
CA PHE A 106 2.98 2.98 -19.35
C PHE A 106 2.12 3.64 -18.28
N PHE A 107 2.73 4.44 -17.44
CA PHE A 107 2.05 5.21 -16.40
C PHE A 107 1.86 6.64 -16.88
N ILE A 108 0.70 7.21 -16.63
CA ILE A 108 0.45 8.62 -16.93
C ILE A 108 1.29 9.51 -16.04
N ASP A 109 1.86 10.56 -16.60
CA ASP A 109 2.63 11.57 -15.88
C ASP A 109 2.08 12.96 -16.24
N VAL A 110 1.34 13.58 -15.34
CA VAL A 110 0.63 14.85 -15.52
C VAL A 110 0.94 15.82 -14.38
N PRO A 111 0.72 17.13 -14.54
CA PRO A 111 0.77 18.10 -13.46
C PRO A 111 -0.07 17.68 -12.24
N ILE A 112 0.31 18.18 -11.04
CA ILE A 112 -0.38 17.82 -9.79
C ILE A 112 -1.84 18.29 -9.80
N GLU A 113 -2.12 19.39 -10.48
CA GLU A 113 -3.44 19.98 -10.67
C GLU A 113 -4.42 18.97 -11.30
N LEU A 114 -3.98 18.26 -12.34
CA LEU A 114 -4.80 17.24 -13.01
C LEU A 114 -4.98 15.99 -12.13
N LEU A 115 -4.00 15.65 -11.28
CA LEU A 115 -4.18 14.56 -10.30
C LEU A 115 -5.21 14.92 -9.23
N ILE A 116 -5.23 16.19 -8.79
CA ILE A 116 -6.22 16.69 -7.84
C ILE A 116 -7.61 16.69 -8.47
N LEU A 117 -7.70 17.13 -9.73
CA LEU A 117 -8.95 17.14 -10.48
C LEU A 117 -9.51 15.75 -10.70
N ASP A 118 -8.68 14.79 -11.10
CA ASP A 118 -9.05 13.37 -11.25
C ASP A 118 -9.60 12.79 -9.94
N CYS A 119 -8.98 13.12 -8.80
CA CYS A 119 -9.48 12.70 -7.50
C CYS A 119 -10.84 13.33 -7.17
N LEU A 120 -11.00 14.63 -7.40
CA LEU A 120 -12.26 15.35 -7.21
C LEU A 120 -13.36 14.73 -8.05
N TRP A 121 -13.13 14.59 -9.34
CA TRP A 121 -14.08 13.98 -10.29
C TRP A 121 -14.46 12.55 -9.86
N THR A 122 -13.45 11.74 -9.49
CA THR A 122 -13.67 10.36 -9.04
C THR A 122 -14.60 10.29 -7.83
N LEU A 123 -14.45 11.20 -6.86
CA LEU A 123 -15.31 11.24 -5.67
C LEU A 123 -16.74 11.65 -6.01
N CYS A 124 -16.91 12.63 -6.88
CA CYS A 124 -18.24 13.08 -7.34
C CYS A 124 -18.96 11.95 -8.09
N ILE A 125 -18.31 11.32 -9.07
CA ILE A 125 -18.90 10.18 -9.80
C ILE A 125 -19.18 8.99 -8.87
N ALA A 126 -18.29 8.71 -7.91
CA ALA A 126 -18.52 7.65 -6.93
C ALA A 126 -19.76 7.93 -6.06
N LYS A 127 -19.97 9.17 -5.62
CA LYS A 127 -21.17 9.58 -4.89
C LYS A 127 -22.45 9.38 -5.70
N ILE A 128 -22.42 9.77 -6.98
CA ILE A 128 -23.56 9.60 -7.91
C ILE A 128 -23.83 8.12 -8.13
N SER A 129 -22.79 7.32 -8.42
CA SER A 129 -22.91 5.91 -8.79
C SER A 129 -23.25 4.98 -7.61
N ASN A 130 -23.04 5.42 -6.38
CA ASN A 130 -23.11 4.54 -5.20
C ASN A 130 -24.50 3.95 -4.97
N LYS A 131 -25.57 4.68 -5.29
CA LYS A 131 -26.96 4.16 -5.20
C LYS A 131 -27.15 2.89 -6.05
N LYS A 132 -26.46 2.81 -7.22
CA LYS A 132 -26.63 1.70 -8.18
C LYS A 132 -25.56 0.63 -8.06
N TYR A 133 -24.33 1.01 -7.78
CA TYR A 133 -23.15 0.14 -7.87
C TYR A 133 -22.41 -0.11 -6.54
N GLY A 134 -22.73 0.63 -5.48
CA GLY A 134 -22.05 0.55 -4.20
C GLY A 134 -22.15 -0.80 -3.48
N THR A 135 -23.12 -1.64 -3.87
CA THR A 135 -23.40 -2.93 -3.23
C THR A 135 -22.97 -4.14 -4.07
N GLN A 136 -22.09 -3.98 -5.07
CA GLN A 136 -21.60 -5.13 -5.83
C GLN A 136 -20.83 -6.11 -4.94
N ALA A 137 -21.52 -7.15 -4.50
CA ALA A 137 -20.92 -8.17 -3.63
C ALA A 137 -19.81 -9.00 -4.30
N CYS A 138 -19.74 -9.00 -5.64
CA CYS A 138 -18.75 -9.81 -6.39
C CYS A 138 -17.44 -9.08 -6.69
N SER A 139 -17.40 -7.75 -6.64
CA SER A 139 -16.16 -7.00 -6.81
C SER A 139 -15.54 -6.65 -5.45
N TYR A 140 -14.28 -6.98 -5.28
CA TYR A 140 -13.55 -6.78 -4.04
C TYR A 140 -12.52 -5.66 -4.15
N ALA A 141 -12.08 -5.30 -5.35
CA ALA A 141 -11.02 -4.33 -5.53
C ALA A 141 -11.55 -2.89 -5.60
N GLY A 142 -10.81 -1.95 -4.99
CA GLY A 142 -11.10 -0.51 -5.13
C GLY A 142 -12.41 -0.05 -4.52
N LYS A 143 -12.88 -0.73 -3.47
CA LYS A 143 -14.09 -0.31 -2.74
C LYS A 143 -13.85 1.00 -2.01
N PHE A 144 -14.76 1.93 -2.19
CA PHE A 144 -14.80 3.14 -1.38
C PHE A 144 -15.20 2.81 0.06
N LYS A 145 -14.61 3.53 1.00
CA LYS A 145 -15.08 3.47 2.38
C LYS A 145 -16.49 4.05 2.46
N ALA A 146 -17.40 3.33 3.12
CA ALA A 146 -18.77 3.82 3.34
C ALA A 146 -18.80 5.19 4.04
N SER A 147 -17.83 5.43 4.92
CA SER A 147 -17.68 6.69 5.66
C SER A 147 -17.28 7.91 4.80
N VAL A 148 -16.94 7.73 3.54
CA VAL A 148 -16.64 8.84 2.62
C VAL A 148 -17.91 9.54 2.12
N PHE A 149 -19.05 8.87 2.19
CA PHE A 149 -20.30 9.39 1.64
C PHE A 149 -21.39 9.49 2.71
N TYR A 150 -22.05 10.66 2.78
CA TYR A 150 -23.26 10.87 3.55
C TYR A 150 -24.47 10.55 2.66
N PHE A 151 -25.16 9.45 2.92
CA PHE A 151 -26.22 8.95 2.04
C PHE A 151 -27.54 9.70 2.19
N ASP A 152 -27.71 10.41 3.27
CA ASP A 152 -28.83 11.31 3.57
C ASP A 152 -28.73 12.67 2.89
N GLN A 153 -27.54 13.01 2.35
CA GLN A 153 -27.30 14.26 1.63
C GLN A 153 -27.18 13.97 0.12
N ASP A 154 -28.01 14.60 -0.68
CA ASP A 154 -27.99 14.44 -2.15
C ASP A 154 -26.99 15.41 -2.84
N ASP A 155 -26.67 16.54 -2.24
CA ASP A 155 -25.67 17.47 -2.74
C ASP A 155 -24.26 16.86 -2.77
N LEU A 156 -23.44 17.19 -3.78
CA LEU A 156 -22.08 16.65 -3.90
C LEU A 156 -21.11 17.26 -2.90
N TYR A 157 -21.29 18.52 -2.51
CA TYR A 157 -20.43 19.15 -1.51
C TYR A 157 -20.73 18.63 -0.11
N GLU A 158 -21.98 18.59 0.29
CA GLU A 158 -22.39 18.13 1.62
C GLU A 158 -22.43 16.59 1.71
N GLY A 159 -22.60 15.93 0.59
CA GLY A 159 -22.72 14.46 0.52
C GLY A 159 -21.41 13.70 0.51
N ILE A 160 -20.25 14.40 0.52
CA ILE A 160 -18.92 13.80 0.55
C ILE A 160 -18.16 14.30 1.78
N ASP A 161 -17.56 13.38 2.52
CA ASP A 161 -16.63 13.74 3.61
C ASP A 161 -15.28 14.19 3.04
N TRP A 162 -15.13 15.48 2.82
CA TRP A 162 -13.88 16.10 2.34
C TRP A 162 -12.77 16.08 3.38
N GLU A 163 -13.13 15.90 4.65
CA GLU A 163 -12.21 16.01 5.77
C GLU A 163 -11.43 14.72 6.04
N SER A 164 -11.98 13.55 5.72
CA SER A 164 -11.30 12.26 5.95
C SER A 164 -10.09 12.04 5.05
N ASN A 165 -9.14 11.25 5.52
CA ASN A 165 -7.88 11.00 4.80
C ASN A 165 -7.98 9.95 3.68
N ARG A 166 -8.93 9.02 3.72
CA ARG A 166 -8.95 7.86 2.82
C ARG A 166 -10.21 7.83 1.98
N CYS A 167 -10.05 7.53 0.69
CA CYS A 167 -11.16 7.22 -0.21
C CYS A 167 -11.52 5.74 -0.17
N PHE A 168 -10.52 4.88 -0.25
CA PHE A 168 -10.69 3.45 -0.46
C PHE A 168 -10.44 2.63 0.82
N GLU A 169 -11.09 1.49 0.90
CA GLU A 169 -10.73 0.44 1.86
C GLU A 169 -9.30 -0.06 1.59
N PRO A 170 -8.57 -0.54 2.62
CA PRO A 170 -7.23 -1.09 2.43
C PRO A 170 -7.26 -2.27 1.45
N TYR A 171 -6.41 -2.22 0.43
CA TYR A 171 -6.42 -3.22 -0.63
C TYR A 171 -6.15 -4.65 -0.11
N TYR A 172 -5.27 -4.78 0.88
CA TYR A 172 -4.89 -6.09 1.45
C TYR A 172 -6.05 -6.76 2.19
N GLU A 173 -6.91 -6.00 2.88
CA GLU A 173 -8.10 -6.52 3.54
C GLU A 173 -9.08 -7.09 2.52
N ASN A 174 -9.33 -6.34 1.45
CA ASN A 174 -10.23 -6.75 0.37
C ASN A 174 -9.66 -7.94 -0.43
N TYR A 175 -8.34 -7.97 -0.66
CA TYR A 175 -7.69 -9.09 -1.33
C TYR A 175 -7.77 -10.37 -0.49
N SER A 176 -7.51 -10.27 0.81
CA SER A 176 -7.64 -11.38 1.75
C SER A 176 -9.10 -11.86 1.86
N ARG A 177 -10.07 -10.93 1.91
CA ARG A 177 -11.50 -11.25 1.93
C ARG A 177 -11.93 -11.97 0.66
N TRP A 178 -11.50 -11.50 -0.52
CA TRP A 178 -11.76 -12.14 -1.80
C TRP A 178 -11.37 -13.61 -1.82
N GLN A 179 -10.19 -13.94 -1.31
CA GLN A 179 -9.72 -15.32 -1.22
C GLN A 179 -10.48 -16.13 -0.16
N LYS A 180 -10.64 -15.57 1.04
CA LYS A 180 -11.35 -16.26 2.15
C LYS A 180 -12.79 -16.58 1.79
N ASP A 181 -13.50 -15.65 1.18
CA ASP A 181 -14.89 -15.86 0.76
C ASP A 181 -15.00 -16.96 -0.29
N ALA A 182 -14.06 -17.01 -1.25
CA ALA A 182 -14.02 -18.08 -2.23
C ALA A 182 -13.85 -19.45 -1.58
N PHE A 183 -12.90 -19.63 -0.66
CA PHE A 183 -12.71 -20.90 0.04
C PHE A 183 -13.87 -21.26 0.99
N SER A 184 -14.45 -20.27 1.65
CA SER A 184 -15.64 -20.46 2.48
C SER A 184 -16.82 -20.99 1.65
N LYS A 185 -17.08 -20.37 0.49
CA LYS A 185 -18.13 -20.80 -0.44
C LYS A 185 -17.85 -22.14 -1.10
N LEU A 186 -16.57 -22.43 -1.39
CA LEU A 186 -16.16 -23.76 -1.84
C LEU A 186 -16.53 -24.84 -0.83
N ARG A 187 -16.21 -24.64 0.47
CA ARG A 187 -16.59 -25.59 1.53
C ARG A 187 -18.10 -25.79 1.63
N GLN A 188 -18.88 -24.70 1.52
CA GLN A 188 -20.34 -24.77 1.52
C GLN A 188 -20.87 -25.58 0.32
N GLY A 189 -20.34 -25.34 -0.89
CA GLY A 189 -20.74 -26.04 -2.08
C GLY A 189 -20.39 -27.53 -2.04
N LEU A 190 -19.25 -27.88 -1.45
CA LEU A 190 -18.80 -29.28 -1.30
C LEU A 190 -19.68 -30.11 -0.33
N GLN A 191 -20.46 -29.48 0.53
CA GLN A 191 -21.45 -30.21 1.34
C GLN A 191 -22.61 -30.76 0.50
N VAL A 192 -22.84 -30.18 -0.68
CA VAL A 192 -23.95 -30.56 -1.56
C VAL A 192 -23.47 -31.47 -2.69
N GLN A 193 -22.38 -31.10 -3.39
CA GLN A 193 -21.86 -31.79 -4.58
C GLN A 193 -20.42 -31.37 -4.91
N ASN A 194 -19.82 -32.09 -5.85
CA ASN A 194 -18.49 -31.76 -6.39
C ASN A 194 -18.46 -30.32 -6.93
N GLN A 195 -17.34 -29.64 -6.78
CA GLN A 195 -17.16 -28.26 -7.23
C GLN A 195 -15.97 -28.14 -8.19
N LEU A 196 -16.13 -27.25 -9.18
CA LEU A 196 -15.08 -26.80 -10.07
C LEU A 196 -14.76 -25.34 -9.77
N MET A 197 -13.51 -25.08 -9.37
CA MET A 197 -13.04 -23.71 -9.13
C MET A 197 -12.20 -23.26 -10.32
N LEU A 198 -12.60 -22.17 -10.97
CA LEU A 198 -11.94 -21.57 -12.11
C LEU A 198 -11.22 -20.29 -11.66
N SER A 199 -9.96 -20.13 -12.07
CA SER A 199 -9.22 -18.87 -11.97
C SER A 199 -8.96 -18.33 -13.37
N LEU A 200 -9.41 -17.12 -13.64
CA LEU A 200 -9.33 -16.45 -14.94
C LEU A 200 -8.70 -15.07 -14.77
N ASP A 201 -7.87 -14.64 -15.76
CA ASP A 201 -7.24 -13.33 -15.80
C ASP A 201 -7.54 -12.62 -17.14
N LEU A 202 -8.00 -11.38 -17.08
CA LEU A 202 -8.28 -10.57 -18.27
C LEU A 202 -6.98 -10.04 -18.88
N LYS A 203 -6.78 -10.33 -20.18
CA LYS A 203 -5.55 -9.97 -20.90
C LYS A 203 -5.36 -8.46 -21.02
N SER A 204 -4.33 -7.93 -20.39
CA SER A 204 -3.93 -6.50 -20.53
C SER A 204 -5.07 -5.51 -20.32
N PHE A 205 -5.93 -5.76 -19.34
CA PHE A 205 -7.23 -5.12 -19.14
C PHE A 205 -7.21 -3.61 -19.38
N TYR A 206 -6.35 -2.85 -18.69
CA TYR A 206 -6.28 -1.38 -18.79
C TYR A 206 -6.05 -0.85 -20.21
N TYR A 207 -5.37 -1.61 -21.07
CA TYR A 207 -5.13 -1.25 -22.48
C TYR A 207 -6.16 -1.84 -23.43
N SER A 208 -6.90 -2.86 -22.98
CA SER A 208 -7.92 -3.53 -23.79
C SER A 208 -9.29 -2.85 -23.69
N VAL A 209 -9.57 -2.18 -22.58
CA VAL A 209 -10.82 -1.42 -22.39
C VAL A 209 -11.03 -0.41 -23.52
N ARG A 210 -12.30 -0.25 -23.92
CA ARG A 210 -12.79 0.80 -24.84
C ARG A 210 -13.93 1.51 -24.13
N PHE A 211 -13.57 2.55 -23.40
CA PHE A 211 -14.51 3.33 -22.59
C PHE A 211 -14.86 4.63 -23.33
N GLU A 212 -16.14 4.92 -23.44
CA GLU A 212 -16.69 6.15 -24.03
C GLU A 212 -17.33 6.96 -22.93
N PHE A 213 -16.88 8.22 -22.75
CA PHE A 213 -17.41 9.10 -21.70
C PHE A 213 -18.90 9.42 -21.91
N ASP A 214 -19.38 9.45 -23.13
CA ASP A 214 -20.81 9.61 -23.46
C ASP A 214 -21.69 8.51 -22.82
N SER A 215 -21.11 7.33 -22.56
CA SER A 215 -21.83 6.24 -21.90
C SER A 215 -22.11 6.47 -20.42
N LEU A 216 -21.44 7.44 -19.78
CA LEU A 216 -21.61 7.71 -18.35
C LEU A 216 -23.04 8.09 -17.99
N SER A 217 -23.71 8.92 -18.78
CA SER A 217 -25.09 9.33 -18.53
C SER A 217 -26.03 8.11 -18.47
N ALA A 218 -25.90 7.20 -19.44
CA ALA A 218 -26.68 5.96 -19.45
C ALA A 218 -26.32 5.01 -18.32
N LEU A 219 -25.02 4.88 -18.00
CA LEU A 219 -24.57 4.05 -16.87
C LEU A 219 -25.10 4.58 -15.53
N LEU A 220 -25.16 5.89 -15.35
CA LEU A 220 -25.57 6.54 -14.13
C LEU A 220 -27.07 6.94 -14.11
N SER A 221 -27.85 6.45 -15.09
CA SER A 221 -29.31 6.64 -15.17
C SER A 221 -29.72 8.11 -15.25
N ASP A 222 -28.98 8.91 -16.03
CA ASP A 222 -29.19 10.32 -16.29
C ASP A 222 -29.37 11.17 -15.01
N ASP A 223 -28.58 10.88 -13.98
CA ASP A 223 -28.63 11.61 -12.72
C ASP A 223 -28.37 13.10 -12.93
N SER A 224 -29.24 13.95 -12.44
CA SER A 224 -29.20 15.42 -12.67
C SER A 224 -27.90 16.06 -12.16
N ARG A 225 -27.24 15.44 -11.17
CA ARG A 225 -25.96 15.90 -10.60
C ARG A 225 -24.79 15.80 -11.58
N LEU A 226 -24.92 14.99 -12.65
CA LEU A 226 -23.92 14.94 -13.72
C LEU A 226 -23.74 16.29 -14.41
N SER A 227 -24.80 17.08 -14.49
CA SER A 227 -24.75 18.43 -15.05
C SER A 227 -23.87 19.38 -14.21
N GLU A 228 -23.81 19.18 -12.88
CA GLU A 228 -23.01 20.01 -11.98
C GLU A 228 -21.50 19.83 -12.17
N ILE A 229 -21.08 18.67 -12.67
CA ILE A 229 -19.68 18.31 -12.91
C ILE A 229 -19.37 18.12 -14.41
N SER A 230 -20.26 18.57 -15.29
CA SER A 230 -20.12 18.39 -16.76
C SER A 230 -18.81 18.96 -17.30
N PHE A 231 -18.40 20.13 -16.85
CA PHE A 231 -17.14 20.75 -17.26
C PHE A 231 -15.92 19.90 -16.81
N ILE A 232 -15.92 19.41 -15.55
CA ILE A 232 -14.84 18.56 -15.04
C ILE A 232 -14.81 17.25 -15.83
N SER A 233 -15.98 16.66 -16.12
CA SER A 233 -16.09 15.44 -16.94
C SER A 233 -15.51 15.63 -18.34
N HIS A 234 -15.72 16.79 -18.94
CA HIS A 234 -15.13 17.11 -20.24
C HIS A 234 -13.60 17.26 -20.19
N VAL A 235 -13.06 17.84 -19.12
CA VAL A 235 -11.59 17.89 -18.89
C VAL A 235 -11.02 16.49 -18.74
N GLU A 236 -11.69 15.63 -17.96
CA GLU A 236 -11.27 14.22 -17.77
C GLU A 236 -11.32 13.44 -19.09
N GLU A 237 -12.37 13.59 -19.90
CA GLU A 237 -12.46 13.00 -21.23
C GLU A 237 -11.28 13.41 -22.12
N LYS A 238 -10.98 14.72 -22.20
CA LYS A 238 -9.83 15.23 -22.96
C LYS A 238 -8.50 14.64 -22.47
N LEU A 239 -8.34 14.49 -21.16
CA LEU A 239 -7.15 13.88 -20.55
C LEU A 239 -7.02 12.41 -20.99
N TYR A 240 -8.09 11.63 -20.92
CA TYR A 240 -8.12 10.22 -21.34
C TYR A 240 -7.85 10.06 -22.84
N LEU A 241 -8.47 10.88 -23.67
CA LEU A 241 -8.24 10.89 -25.12
C LEU A 241 -6.79 11.22 -25.44
N SER A 242 -6.22 12.23 -24.77
CA SER A 242 -4.82 12.64 -24.97
C SER A 242 -3.85 11.53 -24.55
N TYR A 243 -4.09 10.87 -23.40
CA TYR A 243 -3.30 9.72 -22.99
C TYR A 243 -3.45 8.55 -23.96
N THR A 244 -4.66 8.23 -24.39
CA THR A 244 -4.93 7.16 -25.36
C THR A 244 -4.19 7.41 -26.67
N LYS A 245 -4.27 8.64 -27.19
CA LYS A 245 -3.54 9.08 -28.39
C LYS A 245 -2.01 9.03 -28.21
N LEU A 246 -1.52 9.37 -27.03
CA LEU A 246 -0.09 9.30 -26.72
C LEU A 246 0.40 7.84 -26.74
N ILE A 247 -0.27 6.94 -26.01
CA ILE A 247 0.15 5.54 -25.85
C ILE A 247 -0.04 4.72 -27.12
N SER A 248 -1.07 5.03 -27.94
CA SER A 248 -1.28 4.37 -29.23
C SER A 248 -0.10 4.52 -30.20
N LYS A 249 0.75 5.55 -30.03
CA LYS A 249 1.96 5.75 -30.83
C LYS A 249 3.04 4.69 -30.54
N TYR A 250 2.97 4.04 -29.38
CA TYR A 250 3.98 3.09 -28.90
C TYR A 250 3.42 1.66 -28.82
N LYS A 251 2.21 1.49 -28.31
CA LYS A 251 1.59 0.18 -28.05
C LYS A 251 0.63 -0.19 -29.16
N LYS A 252 0.79 -1.41 -29.69
CA LYS A 252 -0.11 -1.98 -30.71
C LYS A 252 -1.46 -2.38 -30.08
N GLY A 253 -2.47 -2.53 -30.94
CA GLY A 253 -3.81 -2.97 -30.53
C GLY A 253 -4.67 -1.90 -29.87
N ILE A 254 -4.15 -0.67 -29.69
CA ILE A 254 -4.95 0.48 -29.27
C ILE A 254 -5.47 1.15 -30.53
N ASN A 255 -6.69 0.78 -30.93
CA ASN A 255 -7.37 1.40 -32.07
C ASN A 255 -8.34 2.46 -31.55
N ILE A 256 -8.07 3.72 -31.89
CA ILE A 256 -8.90 4.85 -31.49
C ILE A 256 -10.01 4.97 -32.53
N LYS A 257 -11.17 4.38 -32.24
CA LYS A 257 -12.42 4.58 -32.97
C LYS A 257 -13.41 5.24 -32.04
N ASN A 258 -14.21 6.16 -32.55
CA ASN A 258 -15.41 6.73 -31.89
C ASN A 258 -15.14 7.32 -30.49
N ASN A 259 -14.06 8.07 -30.29
CA ASN A 259 -13.71 8.64 -28.98
C ASN A 259 -13.53 7.63 -27.81
N ALA A 260 -13.43 6.34 -28.11
CA ALA A 260 -13.17 5.32 -27.10
C ALA A 260 -11.77 5.46 -26.52
N THR A 261 -11.67 5.40 -25.20
CA THR A 261 -10.44 5.57 -24.45
C THR A 261 -9.99 4.28 -23.76
N ILE A 262 -8.69 4.17 -23.51
CA ILE A 262 -8.11 3.18 -22.59
C ILE A 262 -8.02 3.77 -21.17
N PHE A 263 -7.84 2.91 -20.17
CA PHE A 263 -7.69 3.38 -18.80
C PHE A 263 -6.23 3.79 -18.49
N PRO A 264 -5.99 5.06 -18.10
CA PRO A 264 -4.66 5.52 -17.67
C PRO A 264 -4.20 4.83 -16.39
N ILE A 265 -3.04 4.20 -16.43
CA ILE A 265 -2.43 3.64 -15.21
C ILE A 265 -1.76 4.77 -14.45
N GLY A 266 -2.19 5.02 -13.23
CA GLY A 266 -1.62 6.06 -12.36
C GLY A 266 -2.60 7.14 -11.93
N LEU A 267 -3.82 7.19 -12.48
CA LEU A 267 -4.94 8.00 -11.98
C LEU A 267 -5.82 7.21 -10.99
N LEU A 268 -6.71 7.89 -10.29
CA LEU A 268 -7.69 7.27 -9.39
C LEU A 268 -8.99 6.89 -10.11
N SER A 269 -9.40 7.68 -11.09
CA SER A 269 -10.64 7.47 -11.85
C SER A 269 -10.75 6.08 -12.50
N PRO A 270 -9.68 5.44 -13.02
CA PRO A 270 -9.77 4.09 -13.54
C PRO A 270 -10.20 3.05 -12.50
N ILE A 271 -9.98 3.31 -11.21
CA ILE A 271 -10.41 2.41 -10.13
C ILE A 271 -11.94 2.34 -10.07
N LEU A 272 -12.61 3.46 -10.25
CA LEU A 272 -14.06 3.54 -10.30
C LEU A 272 -14.62 3.11 -11.67
N LEU A 273 -14.06 3.65 -12.75
CA LEU A 273 -14.57 3.43 -14.09
C LEU A 273 -14.55 1.95 -14.51
N ARG A 274 -13.57 1.18 -14.05
CA ARG A 274 -13.56 -0.27 -14.30
C ARG A 274 -14.72 -0.98 -13.63
N GLU A 275 -15.15 -0.55 -12.45
CA GLU A 275 -16.30 -1.15 -11.77
C GLU A 275 -17.61 -0.86 -12.52
N LEU A 276 -17.76 0.35 -13.04
CA LEU A 276 -18.89 0.73 -13.89
C LEU A 276 -18.87 -0.04 -15.20
N TYR A 277 -17.71 -0.12 -15.85
CA TYR A 277 -17.52 -0.81 -17.12
C TYR A 277 -17.78 -2.32 -17.03
N LEU A 278 -17.30 -2.95 -15.97
CA LEU A 278 -17.43 -4.40 -15.77
C LEU A 278 -18.76 -4.81 -15.11
N TYR A 279 -19.64 -3.89 -14.76
CA TYR A 279 -20.90 -4.24 -14.10
C TYR A 279 -21.76 -5.20 -14.95
N ALA A 280 -22.02 -4.84 -16.20
CA ALA A 280 -22.78 -5.68 -17.12
C ALA A 280 -22.08 -7.00 -17.43
N PHE A 281 -20.74 -7.00 -17.48
CA PHE A 281 -19.91 -8.19 -17.61
C PHE A 281 -20.12 -9.14 -16.41
N ASP A 282 -20.06 -8.62 -15.19
CA ASP A 282 -20.27 -9.41 -13.97
C ASP A 282 -21.67 -10.03 -13.92
N GLN A 283 -22.71 -9.27 -14.32
CA GLN A 283 -24.07 -9.78 -14.39
C GLN A 283 -24.19 -10.92 -15.42
N LYS A 284 -23.55 -10.77 -16.57
CA LYS A 284 -23.55 -11.82 -17.62
C LYS A 284 -22.90 -13.11 -17.13
N ILE A 285 -21.76 -13.03 -16.45
CA ILE A 285 -21.08 -14.22 -15.85
C ILE A 285 -22.02 -14.91 -14.85
N LYS A 286 -22.61 -14.14 -13.93
CA LYS A 286 -23.53 -14.70 -12.94
C LYS A 286 -24.74 -15.39 -13.55
N PHE A 287 -25.35 -14.75 -14.56
CA PHE A 287 -26.51 -15.30 -15.22
C PHE A 287 -26.18 -16.57 -16.01
N ALA A 288 -25.09 -16.57 -16.77
CA ALA A 288 -24.75 -17.68 -17.66
C ALA A 288 -24.27 -18.94 -16.91
N LEU A 289 -23.52 -18.75 -15.82
CA LEU A 289 -22.90 -19.86 -15.08
C LEU A 289 -23.66 -20.25 -13.82
N ASN A 290 -24.52 -19.37 -13.28
CA ASN A 290 -25.19 -19.55 -11.99
C ASN A 290 -24.23 -20.10 -10.90
N PRO A 291 -23.12 -19.41 -10.61
CA PRO A 291 -22.04 -19.98 -9.82
C PRO A 291 -22.38 -20.04 -8.33
N THR A 292 -21.84 -21.06 -7.62
CA THR A 292 -21.85 -21.12 -6.15
C THR A 292 -21.13 -19.90 -5.56
N HIS A 293 -20.08 -19.43 -6.25
CA HIS A 293 -19.38 -18.19 -5.93
C HIS A 293 -18.80 -17.54 -7.19
N TYR A 294 -18.91 -16.22 -7.25
CA TYR A 294 -18.20 -15.39 -8.22
C TYR A 294 -17.58 -14.20 -7.51
N GLY A 295 -16.26 -14.11 -7.53
CA GLY A 295 -15.49 -13.01 -6.95
C GLY A 295 -14.47 -12.47 -7.95
N ARG A 296 -14.44 -11.12 -8.12
CA ARG A 296 -13.50 -10.43 -9.01
C ARG A 296 -12.62 -9.48 -8.21
N TYR A 297 -11.32 -9.53 -8.48
CA TYR A 297 -10.33 -8.59 -7.97
C TYR A 297 -9.59 -7.92 -9.14
N VAL A 298 -10.02 -6.73 -9.55
CA VAL A 298 -9.60 -6.00 -10.77
C VAL A 298 -9.92 -6.83 -12.02
N ASP A 299 -8.90 -7.48 -12.58
CA ASP A 299 -8.92 -8.35 -13.78
C ASP A 299 -8.83 -9.85 -13.44
N ASP A 300 -8.54 -10.20 -12.18
CA ASP A 300 -8.52 -11.58 -11.69
C ASP A 300 -9.92 -12.01 -11.23
N MET A 301 -10.33 -13.22 -11.59
CA MET A 301 -11.63 -13.79 -11.25
C MET A 301 -11.49 -15.17 -10.62
N ILE A 302 -12.28 -15.43 -9.58
CA ILE A 302 -12.51 -16.76 -9.03
C ILE A 302 -14.00 -17.09 -9.24
N ILE A 303 -14.26 -18.20 -9.94
CA ILE A 303 -15.62 -18.69 -10.23
C ILE A 303 -15.73 -20.12 -9.71
N ILE A 304 -16.68 -20.40 -8.84
CA ILE A 304 -16.94 -21.74 -8.33
C ILE A 304 -18.29 -22.19 -8.84
N ILE A 305 -18.31 -23.31 -9.54
CA ILE A 305 -19.53 -23.89 -10.12
C ILE A 305 -19.66 -25.36 -9.72
N PRO A 306 -20.86 -25.91 -9.66
CA PRO A 306 -21.09 -27.34 -9.54
C PRO A 306 -20.37 -28.09 -10.66
N ALA A 307 -19.70 -29.19 -10.32
CA ALA A 307 -19.03 -30.05 -11.31
C ALA A 307 -19.99 -31.16 -11.76
N GLU A 308 -20.38 -31.11 -13.02
CA GLU A 308 -21.26 -32.12 -13.63
C GLU A 308 -20.49 -33.31 -14.21
N VAL A 309 -19.16 -33.28 -14.18
CA VAL A 309 -18.26 -34.31 -14.79
C VAL A 309 -17.31 -34.88 -13.76
N GLN A 310 -16.77 -36.07 -14.06
CA GLN A 310 -15.74 -36.67 -13.22
C GLN A 310 -14.39 -35.98 -13.40
N ALA A 311 -13.53 -36.05 -12.37
CA ALA A 311 -12.23 -35.38 -12.30
C ALA A 311 -11.35 -35.62 -13.54
N ASN A 312 -11.31 -36.85 -14.06
CA ASN A 312 -10.48 -37.23 -15.21
C ASN A 312 -10.87 -36.53 -16.53
N ASN A 313 -12.08 -35.97 -16.59
CA ASN A 313 -12.59 -35.28 -17.78
C ASN A 313 -12.39 -33.76 -17.70
N VAL A 314 -11.93 -33.25 -16.58
CA VAL A 314 -11.72 -31.81 -16.37
C VAL A 314 -10.35 -31.40 -16.94
N THR A 315 -10.40 -30.79 -18.09
CA THR A 315 -9.22 -30.24 -18.79
C THR A 315 -9.45 -28.75 -19.12
N GLN A 316 -8.39 -28.04 -19.50
CA GLN A 316 -8.55 -26.67 -20.03
C GLN A 316 -9.50 -26.61 -21.23
N ASN A 317 -9.49 -27.65 -22.08
CA ASN A 317 -10.41 -27.77 -23.20
C ASN A 317 -11.86 -27.86 -22.75
N TYR A 318 -12.12 -28.67 -21.72
CA TYR A 318 -13.47 -28.77 -21.14
C TYR A 318 -13.95 -27.39 -20.67
N VAL A 319 -13.13 -26.68 -19.92
CA VAL A 319 -13.50 -25.33 -19.44
C VAL A 319 -13.77 -24.36 -20.60
N CYS A 320 -12.88 -24.35 -21.60
CA CYS A 320 -13.09 -23.49 -22.78
C CYS A 320 -14.39 -23.84 -23.53
N ASN A 321 -14.73 -25.11 -23.64
CA ASN A 321 -15.98 -25.56 -24.30
C ASN A 321 -17.19 -25.18 -23.46
N LEU A 322 -17.14 -25.40 -22.14
CA LEU A 322 -18.20 -24.98 -21.22
C LEU A 322 -18.49 -23.48 -21.35
N LEU A 323 -17.45 -22.62 -21.32
CA LEU A 323 -17.62 -21.17 -21.45
C LEU A 323 -18.18 -20.76 -22.83
N LYS A 324 -17.85 -21.51 -23.91
CA LYS A 324 -18.44 -21.31 -25.25
C LYS A 324 -19.90 -21.71 -25.30
N GLU A 325 -20.23 -22.90 -24.78
CA GLU A 325 -21.61 -23.43 -24.74
C GLU A 325 -22.54 -22.51 -23.93
N LYS A 326 -22.01 -21.91 -22.84
CA LYS A 326 -22.71 -20.89 -22.06
C LYS A 326 -22.77 -19.52 -22.75
N GLY A 327 -22.23 -19.37 -23.96
CA GLY A 327 -22.26 -18.11 -24.72
C GLY A 327 -21.42 -16.98 -24.14
N LEU A 328 -20.44 -17.31 -23.33
CA LEU A 328 -19.59 -16.32 -22.67
C LEU A 328 -18.39 -15.93 -23.51
N ILE A 329 -17.76 -16.89 -24.17
CA ILE A 329 -16.54 -16.64 -24.96
C ILE A 329 -16.67 -17.17 -26.40
N ARG A 330 -15.90 -16.54 -27.30
CA ARG A 330 -15.69 -17.04 -28.66
C ARG A 330 -14.22 -17.06 -29.02
N LYS A 331 -13.82 -17.98 -29.90
CA LYS A 331 -12.44 -18.05 -30.38
C LYS A 331 -12.18 -16.90 -31.35
N GLU A 332 -11.07 -16.18 -31.17
CA GLU A 332 -10.62 -15.17 -32.11
C GLU A 332 -9.86 -15.83 -33.27
N ILE A 333 -10.30 -15.60 -34.50
CA ILE A 333 -9.78 -16.29 -35.70
C ILE A 333 -8.40 -15.75 -36.14
N SER A 334 -7.95 -14.61 -35.60
CA SER A 334 -6.85 -13.82 -36.16
C SER A 334 -5.47 -14.02 -35.54
N ILE A 335 -5.29 -14.87 -34.50
CA ILE A 335 -4.05 -14.95 -33.76
C ILE A 335 -3.58 -16.40 -33.56
N GLN A 336 -2.27 -16.62 -33.76
CA GLN A 336 -1.59 -17.91 -33.52
C GLN A 336 -1.64 -18.44 -32.09
N ASN A 337 -2.01 -17.61 -31.11
CA ASN A 337 -2.27 -18.03 -29.72
C ASN A 337 -3.79 -18.18 -29.55
N GLU A 338 -4.21 -19.23 -28.85
CA GLU A 338 -5.62 -19.49 -28.55
C GLU A 338 -6.17 -18.51 -27.50
N ASP A 339 -6.36 -17.27 -27.92
CA ASP A 339 -7.06 -16.26 -27.12
C ASP A 339 -8.56 -16.35 -27.37
N PHE A 340 -9.35 -16.06 -26.35
CA PHE A 340 -10.81 -16.00 -26.44
C PHE A 340 -11.29 -14.62 -26.05
N THR A 341 -12.21 -14.05 -26.86
CA THR A 341 -12.88 -12.78 -26.52
C THR A 341 -14.23 -13.04 -25.85
N PHE A 342 -14.63 -12.16 -24.95
CA PHE A 342 -15.94 -12.25 -24.34
C PHE A 342 -17.03 -11.70 -25.30
N VAL A 343 -18.12 -12.44 -25.42
CA VAL A 343 -19.28 -12.05 -26.26
C VAL A 343 -19.92 -10.80 -25.65
N GLY A 344 -20.06 -9.74 -26.46
CA GLY A 344 -20.57 -8.43 -26.01
C GLY A 344 -19.52 -7.54 -25.31
N PHE A 345 -18.26 -8.03 -25.21
CA PHE A 345 -17.11 -7.30 -24.69
C PHE A 345 -15.88 -7.64 -25.53
N GLU A 346 -15.94 -7.37 -26.83
CA GLU A 346 -14.99 -7.84 -27.84
C GLU A 346 -13.56 -7.33 -27.61
N SER A 347 -13.40 -6.22 -26.86
CA SER A 347 -12.10 -5.69 -26.47
C SER A 347 -11.47 -6.44 -25.29
N ILE A 348 -12.26 -7.24 -24.56
CA ILE A 348 -11.80 -8.02 -23.41
C ILE A 348 -11.52 -9.46 -23.83
N ALA A 349 -10.32 -9.93 -23.55
CA ALA A 349 -9.88 -11.29 -23.88
C ALA A 349 -9.28 -12.02 -22.68
N ILE A 350 -9.32 -13.35 -22.73
CA ILE A 350 -8.58 -14.27 -21.84
C ILE A 350 -7.60 -15.10 -22.65
N GLN A 351 -6.48 -15.45 -22.05
CA GLN A 351 -5.48 -16.34 -22.62
C GLN A 351 -5.75 -17.76 -22.12
N ARG A 352 -5.82 -18.73 -23.04
CA ARG A 352 -6.04 -20.13 -22.67
C ARG A 352 -5.06 -20.62 -21.61
N GLU A 353 -3.79 -20.31 -21.77
CA GLU A 353 -2.71 -20.71 -20.85
C GLU A 353 -2.86 -20.14 -19.43
N LYS A 354 -3.71 -19.14 -19.23
CA LYS A 354 -4.03 -18.51 -17.95
C LYS A 354 -5.35 -18.97 -17.34
N ILE A 355 -6.02 -19.90 -17.98
CA ILE A 355 -7.21 -20.54 -17.44
C ILE A 355 -6.75 -21.69 -16.53
N ASN A 356 -6.87 -21.50 -15.22
CA ASN A 356 -6.61 -22.57 -14.26
C ASN A 356 -7.95 -23.11 -13.75
N CYS A 357 -8.05 -24.44 -13.64
CA CYS A 357 -9.19 -25.08 -13.03
C CYS A 357 -8.75 -26.11 -11.99
N PHE A 358 -9.49 -26.15 -10.90
CA PHE A 358 -9.27 -27.06 -9.80
C PHE A 358 -10.58 -27.82 -9.54
N TYR A 359 -10.50 -29.13 -9.51
CA TYR A 359 -11.62 -29.99 -9.21
C TYR A 359 -11.58 -30.45 -7.78
N PHE A 360 -12.70 -30.31 -7.07
CA PHE A 360 -12.84 -30.74 -5.69
C PHE A 360 -14.02 -31.70 -5.57
N GLU A 361 -13.76 -32.87 -5.03
CA GLU A 361 -14.80 -33.88 -4.74
C GLU A 361 -15.52 -33.57 -3.44
N GLN A 362 -16.81 -33.87 -3.36
CA GLN A 362 -17.68 -33.65 -2.21
C GLN A 362 -17.09 -34.20 -0.90
N ASN A 363 -16.42 -35.34 -0.96
CA ASN A 363 -15.77 -35.97 0.17
C ASN A 363 -14.26 -35.70 0.23
N ALA A 364 -13.77 -34.78 -0.61
CA ALA A 364 -12.37 -34.40 -0.56
C ALA A 364 -12.03 -33.82 0.81
N SER A 365 -10.92 -34.26 1.33
CA SER A 365 -10.49 -33.87 2.66
C SER A 365 -10.30 -32.34 2.72
N ASN A 366 -10.86 -31.72 3.74
CA ASN A 366 -10.63 -30.32 4.06
C ASN A 366 -9.13 -29.96 4.14
N VAL A 367 -8.27 -30.98 4.33
CA VAL A 367 -6.81 -30.82 4.37
C VAL A 367 -6.23 -30.18 3.10
N LEU A 368 -6.74 -30.52 1.90
CA LEU A 368 -6.25 -29.90 0.66
C LEU A 368 -6.59 -28.40 0.60
N ILE A 369 -7.79 -28.05 1.05
CA ILE A 369 -8.24 -26.65 1.11
C ILE A 369 -7.42 -25.91 2.16
N GLU A 370 -7.20 -26.51 3.33
CA GLU A 370 -6.38 -25.94 4.40
C GLU A 370 -4.92 -25.72 3.97
N VAL A 371 -4.34 -26.69 3.24
CA VAL A 371 -2.98 -26.56 2.69
C VAL A 371 -2.91 -25.44 1.67
N ALA A 372 -3.88 -25.32 0.76
CA ALA A 372 -3.94 -24.24 -0.22
C ALA A 372 -4.09 -22.86 0.45
N GLU A 373 -5.00 -22.75 1.44
CA GLU A 373 -5.15 -21.52 2.22
C GLU A 373 -3.90 -21.17 3.01
N LYS A 374 -3.23 -22.16 3.60
CA LYS A 374 -1.97 -21.96 4.32
C LYS A 374 -0.87 -21.48 3.38
N GLN A 375 -0.70 -22.12 2.22
CA GLN A 375 0.29 -21.67 1.22
C GLN A 375 0.05 -20.24 0.75
N ILE A 376 -1.20 -19.88 0.48
CA ILE A 376 -1.56 -18.51 0.08
C ILE A 376 -1.22 -17.53 1.20
N ARG A 377 -1.55 -17.86 2.44
CA ARG A 377 -1.26 -17.04 3.63
C ARG A 377 0.23 -16.90 3.88
N ASP A 378 0.98 -17.98 3.78
CA ASP A 378 2.43 -17.99 4.00
C ASP A 378 3.19 -17.22 2.92
N ASN A 379 2.65 -17.18 1.69
CA ASN A 379 3.17 -16.37 0.59
C ASN A 379 2.66 -14.93 0.61
N SER A 380 1.80 -14.54 1.56
CA SER A 380 1.36 -13.16 1.68
C SER A 380 2.45 -12.27 2.28
N SER A 381 2.46 -10.99 1.91
CA SER A 381 3.39 -10.01 2.49
C SER A 381 3.01 -9.60 3.92
N GLU A 382 1.92 -10.12 4.47
CA GLU A 382 1.43 -9.79 5.80
C GLU A 382 2.09 -10.65 6.87
N ALA A 383 2.64 -9.97 7.89
CA ALA A 383 3.09 -10.60 9.12
C ALA A 383 2.07 -10.34 10.23
N ASN A 384 1.49 -11.41 10.77
CA ASN A 384 0.63 -11.33 11.95
C ASN A 384 1.42 -11.32 13.25
N LEU A 385 2.63 -11.86 13.23
CA LEU A 385 3.53 -11.93 14.37
C LEU A 385 4.54 -10.77 14.36
N LEU A 386 5.01 -10.40 15.54
CA LEU A 386 6.09 -9.43 15.72
C LEU A 386 7.43 -10.01 15.23
N PRO A 387 8.34 -9.19 14.71
CA PRO A 387 9.59 -9.66 14.13
C PRO A 387 10.58 -10.18 15.18
N GLU A 388 11.17 -11.34 14.88
CA GLU A 388 12.30 -11.94 15.59
C GLU A 388 13.45 -12.13 14.59
N PHE A 389 14.69 -11.81 14.96
CA PHE A 389 15.84 -11.79 14.02
C PHE A 389 16.07 -13.14 13.34
N ASP A 390 16.12 -14.22 14.13
CA ASP A 390 16.36 -15.55 13.59
C ASP A 390 15.22 -16.01 12.68
N VAL A 391 13.97 -15.69 13.04
CA VAL A 391 12.80 -15.99 12.20
C VAL A 391 12.88 -15.22 10.89
N ILE A 392 13.28 -13.95 10.91
CA ILE A 392 13.44 -13.13 9.70
C ILE A 392 14.55 -13.70 8.81
N LYS A 393 15.70 -14.06 9.40
CA LYS A 393 16.86 -14.59 8.69
C LYS A 393 16.56 -15.95 8.06
N ASN A 394 15.98 -16.87 8.84
CA ASN A 394 15.63 -18.21 8.35
C ASN A 394 14.57 -18.10 7.25
N HIS A 395 13.53 -17.30 7.47
CA HIS A 395 12.50 -17.05 6.46
C HIS A 395 13.10 -16.45 5.17
N PHE A 396 14.09 -15.53 5.28
CA PHE A 396 14.77 -15.00 4.11
C PHE A 396 15.57 -16.09 3.39
N ASN A 397 16.34 -16.88 4.10
CA ASN A 397 17.18 -17.94 3.52
C ASN A 397 16.36 -19.08 2.91
N ASP A 398 15.25 -19.47 3.56
CA ASP A 398 14.45 -20.63 3.15
C ASP A 398 13.46 -20.31 2.03
N ILE A 399 12.98 -19.06 1.95
CA ILE A 399 11.87 -18.69 1.07
C ILE A 399 12.28 -17.68 0.00
N ALA A 400 13.32 -16.86 0.23
CA ALA A 400 13.79 -15.90 -0.78
C ALA A 400 14.29 -16.63 -2.05
N TYR A 401 14.88 -17.82 -1.84
CA TYR A 401 15.26 -18.73 -2.89
C TYR A 401 14.56 -20.06 -2.69
N PHE A 402 13.86 -20.53 -3.69
CA PHE A 402 13.28 -21.87 -3.66
C PHE A 402 13.55 -22.60 -4.97
N PHE A 403 13.78 -23.89 -4.86
CA PHE A 403 13.87 -24.76 -6.02
C PHE A 403 12.46 -25.23 -6.40
N ASN A 404 12.08 -25.01 -7.65
CA ASN A 404 10.84 -25.57 -8.16
C ASN A 404 11.04 -27.05 -8.39
N SER A 405 10.58 -27.90 -7.47
CA SER A 405 10.67 -29.38 -7.58
C SER A 405 9.34 -29.93 -8.08
N VAL A 406 9.42 -30.82 -9.03
CA VAL A 406 8.27 -31.65 -9.47
C VAL A 406 8.13 -32.82 -8.50
N GLY A 407 7.31 -32.64 -7.46
CA GLY A 407 7.05 -33.62 -6.43
C GLY A 407 8.04 -33.58 -5.25
N GLY A 408 7.64 -34.05 -4.09
CA GLY A 408 8.44 -34.07 -2.85
C GLY A 408 9.60 -35.11 -2.89
N SER A 409 10.51 -34.97 -3.84
CA SER A 409 11.60 -35.92 -4.03
C SER A 409 12.83 -35.53 -3.19
N THR A 410 13.47 -36.51 -2.59
CA THR A 410 14.76 -36.39 -1.89
C THR A 410 15.97 -36.53 -2.82
N LYS A 411 15.76 -36.59 -4.14
CA LYS A 411 16.83 -36.81 -5.12
C LYS A 411 17.24 -35.53 -5.81
N ILE A 412 18.54 -35.24 -5.91
CA ILE A 412 19.11 -34.06 -6.58
C ILE A 412 18.58 -33.90 -8.02
N ARG A 413 18.33 -34.99 -8.74
CA ARG A 413 17.81 -34.98 -10.13
C ARG A 413 16.43 -34.31 -10.27
N ASP A 414 15.66 -34.21 -9.19
CA ASP A 414 14.30 -33.69 -9.20
C ASP A 414 14.26 -32.24 -8.72
N ILE A 415 15.44 -31.63 -8.41
CA ILE A 415 15.58 -30.23 -8.11
C ILE A 415 15.38 -29.44 -9.41
N GLY A 416 14.36 -28.60 -9.46
CA GLY A 416 14.08 -27.71 -10.58
C GLY A 416 14.92 -26.42 -10.57
N ILE A 417 14.50 -25.44 -11.35
CA ILE A 417 15.16 -24.15 -11.47
C ILE A 417 15.01 -23.35 -10.17
N LEU A 418 16.11 -22.74 -9.72
CA LEU A 418 16.11 -21.78 -8.60
C LEU A 418 15.24 -20.58 -8.96
N GLN A 419 14.26 -20.30 -8.14
CA GLN A 419 13.39 -19.14 -8.29
C GLN A 419 13.51 -18.21 -7.09
N SER A 420 13.32 -16.91 -7.32
CA SER A 420 13.30 -15.87 -6.30
C SER A 420 11.87 -15.51 -5.91
N ASN A 421 11.64 -15.29 -4.62
CA ASN A 421 10.33 -14.92 -4.08
C ASN A 421 10.31 -13.44 -3.63
N ASN A 422 9.62 -12.63 -4.40
CA ASN A 422 9.44 -11.20 -4.14
C ASN A 422 8.81 -10.88 -2.78
N TYR A 423 7.80 -11.64 -2.43
CA TYR A 423 7.02 -11.37 -1.21
C TYR A 423 7.83 -11.69 0.04
N ALA A 424 8.60 -12.77 0.02
CA ALA A 424 9.49 -13.16 1.11
C ALA A 424 10.58 -12.10 1.35
N ALA A 425 11.25 -11.65 0.30
CA ALA A 425 12.27 -10.61 0.41
C ALA A 425 11.68 -9.28 0.93
N SER A 426 10.55 -8.83 0.39
CA SER A 426 9.89 -7.60 0.84
C SER A 426 9.39 -7.70 2.29
N ARG A 427 8.88 -8.87 2.70
CA ARG A 427 8.45 -9.16 4.07
C ARG A 427 9.64 -9.11 5.03
N SER A 428 10.73 -9.80 4.71
CA SER A 428 11.95 -9.81 5.55
C SER A 428 12.55 -8.42 5.74
N ILE A 429 12.60 -7.58 4.68
CA ILE A 429 13.02 -6.18 4.78
C ILE A 429 12.09 -5.39 5.71
N THR A 430 10.79 -5.57 5.57
CA THR A 430 9.80 -4.83 6.38
C THR A 430 9.90 -5.21 7.85
N LEU A 431 10.02 -6.50 8.15
CA LEU A 431 10.18 -7.01 9.51
C LEU A 431 11.52 -6.57 10.14
N MET A 432 12.61 -6.62 9.37
CA MET A 432 13.92 -6.14 9.84
C MET A 432 13.88 -4.64 10.16
N LYS A 433 13.28 -3.83 9.29
CA LYS A 433 13.08 -2.39 9.56
C LYS A 433 12.25 -2.15 10.83
N GLN A 434 11.23 -2.96 11.06
CA GLN A 434 10.40 -2.88 12.26
C GLN A 434 11.19 -3.26 13.52
N LEU A 435 12.02 -4.29 13.43
CA LEU A 435 12.88 -4.72 14.55
C LEU A 435 13.92 -3.65 14.91
N LEU A 436 14.58 -3.06 13.90
CA LEU A 436 15.60 -2.04 14.11
C LEU A 436 15.06 -0.66 14.49
N LYS A 437 13.77 -0.44 14.33
CA LYS A 437 13.13 0.82 14.62
C LYS A 437 13.10 1.08 16.12
N ASN A 438 13.49 2.30 16.54
CA ASN A 438 13.51 2.71 17.95
C ASN A 438 14.32 1.78 18.88
N THR A 439 15.36 1.15 18.34
CA THR A 439 16.28 0.29 19.12
C THR A 439 17.70 0.79 19.01
N TYR A 440 18.48 0.49 20.05
CA TYR A 440 19.93 0.65 20.02
C TYR A 440 20.56 -0.65 19.54
N ILE A 441 21.48 -0.55 18.58
CA ILE A 441 22.18 -1.73 18.05
C ILE A 441 23.46 -1.89 18.85
N ALA A 442 23.53 -2.91 19.69
CA ALA A 442 24.75 -3.26 20.38
C ALA A 442 25.84 -3.66 19.36
N GLU A 443 27.11 -3.43 19.70
CA GLU A 443 28.22 -3.70 18.79
C GLU A 443 28.27 -5.17 18.37
N GLN A 444 27.94 -6.07 19.29
CA GLN A 444 27.82 -7.51 19.05
C GLN A 444 26.74 -7.92 18.03
N ASP A 445 25.66 -7.13 17.91
CA ASP A 445 24.56 -7.41 16.96
C ASP A 445 24.81 -6.81 15.59
N ARG A 446 25.68 -5.81 15.52
CA ARG A 446 26.02 -5.10 14.29
C ARG A 446 26.51 -6.03 13.20
N GLY A 447 27.44 -6.93 13.52
CA GLY A 447 27.97 -7.90 12.56
C GLY A 447 26.89 -8.84 11.99
N LYS A 448 25.91 -9.24 12.81
CA LYS A 448 24.80 -10.08 12.38
C LYS A 448 23.89 -9.35 11.39
N ILE A 449 23.59 -8.08 11.69
CA ILE A 449 22.73 -7.25 10.81
C ILE A 449 23.46 -6.92 9.51
N GLU A 450 24.76 -6.59 9.58
CA GLU A 450 25.57 -6.32 8.41
C GLU A 450 25.66 -7.56 7.49
N LYS A 451 25.81 -8.74 8.06
CA LYS A 451 25.74 -9.99 7.32
C LYS A 451 24.39 -10.16 6.61
N PHE A 452 23.28 -9.97 7.34
CA PHE A 452 21.93 -10.04 6.74
C PHE A 452 21.77 -9.06 5.58
N ILE A 453 22.28 -7.80 5.74
CA ILE A 453 22.22 -6.81 4.66
C ILE A 453 23.08 -7.24 3.46
N ASN A 454 24.25 -7.84 3.69
CA ASN A 454 25.07 -8.36 2.60
C ASN A 454 24.36 -9.48 1.84
N ASP A 455 23.79 -10.47 2.54
CA ASP A 455 22.98 -11.53 1.94
C ASP A 455 21.81 -10.97 1.13
N LEU A 456 21.15 -9.92 1.66
CA LEU A 456 20.10 -9.19 0.97
C LEU A 456 20.59 -8.48 -0.30
N LEU A 457 21.78 -7.85 -0.27
CA LEU A 457 22.35 -7.19 -1.44
C LEU A 457 22.74 -8.20 -2.52
N GLU A 458 23.17 -9.40 -2.15
CA GLU A 458 23.40 -10.50 -3.10
C GLU A 458 22.11 -10.94 -3.78
N PHE A 459 20.99 -11.03 -3.03
CA PHE A 459 19.68 -11.30 -3.60
C PHE A 459 19.25 -10.23 -4.63
N TYR A 460 19.62 -8.97 -4.44
CA TYR A 460 19.36 -7.89 -5.39
C TYR A 460 20.38 -7.78 -6.54
N SER A 461 21.29 -8.71 -6.68
CA SER A 461 22.16 -8.78 -7.85
C SER A 461 21.38 -9.22 -9.09
N GLY A 462 21.83 -8.79 -10.27
CA GLY A 462 21.23 -9.22 -11.53
C GLY A 462 19.79 -8.70 -11.77
N SER A 463 18.95 -9.54 -12.36
CA SER A 463 17.56 -9.19 -12.75
C SER A 463 16.65 -8.88 -11.55
N SER A 464 16.95 -9.48 -10.41
CA SER A 464 16.20 -9.25 -9.16
C SER A 464 16.24 -7.78 -8.74
N ALA A 465 17.35 -7.07 -9.05
CA ALA A 465 17.44 -5.64 -8.81
C ALA A 465 16.29 -4.86 -9.44
N ILE A 466 15.85 -5.24 -10.62
CA ILE A 466 14.78 -4.56 -11.36
C ILE A 466 13.40 -5.14 -10.99
N GLU A 467 13.29 -6.46 -10.83
CA GLU A 467 12.02 -7.09 -10.43
C GLU A 467 11.52 -6.54 -9.09
N PHE A 468 12.44 -6.22 -8.17
CA PHE A 468 12.13 -5.76 -6.81
C PHE A 468 12.32 -4.25 -6.61
N MET A 469 12.27 -3.47 -7.69
CA MET A 469 12.43 -2.01 -7.64
C MET A 469 11.50 -1.31 -6.64
N GLY A 470 10.39 -1.94 -6.25
CA GLY A 470 9.46 -1.43 -5.23
C GLY A 470 10.06 -1.36 -3.82
N SER A 471 11.12 -2.11 -3.55
CA SER A 471 11.78 -2.18 -2.23
C SER A 471 13.06 -1.36 -2.12
N TRP A 472 13.56 -0.73 -3.19
CA TRP A 472 14.83 0.02 -3.17
C TRP A 472 14.91 1.05 -2.04
N THR A 473 13.86 1.85 -1.85
CA THR A 473 13.80 2.82 -0.74
C THR A 473 14.01 2.12 0.61
N SER A 474 13.33 1.00 0.82
CA SER A 474 13.41 0.27 2.09
C SER A 474 14.78 -0.36 2.34
N VAL A 475 15.48 -0.79 1.29
CA VAL A 475 16.87 -1.30 1.40
C VAL A 475 17.82 -0.16 1.78
N PHE A 476 17.73 1.00 1.13
CA PHE A 476 18.53 2.17 1.49
C PHE A 476 18.25 2.65 2.93
N GLU A 477 16.99 2.66 3.36
CA GLU A 477 16.62 3.01 4.74
C GLU A 477 17.19 2.01 5.75
N LEU A 478 17.20 0.71 5.43
CA LEU A 478 17.78 -0.32 6.28
C LEU A 478 19.31 -0.14 6.44
N ILE A 479 20.00 0.12 5.33
CA ILE A 479 21.45 0.41 5.36
C ILE A 479 21.73 1.67 6.21
N LEU A 480 20.93 2.72 6.03
CA LEU A 480 21.07 3.94 6.81
C LEU A 480 20.87 3.70 8.32
N GLN A 481 19.88 2.88 8.70
CA GLN A 481 19.62 2.53 10.11
C GLN A 481 20.84 1.87 10.76
N LEU A 482 21.54 1.01 10.05
CA LEU A 482 22.78 0.40 10.54
C LEU A 482 23.90 1.46 10.73
N LYS A 483 23.97 2.44 9.85
CA LYS A 483 25.06 3.45 9.84
C LYS A 483 24.84 4.60 10.83
N VAL A 484 23.62 4.98 11.13
CA VAL A 484 23.35 6.09 12.09
C VAL A 484 24.03 5.88 13.44
N LEU A 485 24.42 4.67 13.74
CA LEU A 485 25.07 4.26 14.99
C LEU A 485 26.61 4.24 14.93
N SER A 486 27.20 4.52 13.74
CA SER A 486 28.66 4.65 13.61
C SER A 486 29.09 6.11 13.71
N ASP A 487 30.16 6.38 14.43
CA ASP A 487 30.71 7.74 14.63
C ASP A 487 31.18 8.41 13.36
N ASP A 488 31.43 7.67 12.29
CA ASP A 488 31.96 8.17 11.02
C ASP A 488 30.88 8.43 9.97
N LYS A 489 29.99 9.37 10.26
CA LYS A 489 28.91 9.81 9.36
C LYS A 489 29.41 10.54 8.09
N ARG A 490 30.69 10.91 8.02
CA ARG A 490 31.28 11.70 6.93
C ARG A 490 31.80 10.86 5.77
N LYS A 491 32.15 9.60 6.01
CA LYS A 491 32.58 8.69 4.95
C LYS A 491 31.42 8.16 4.16
N ARG A 492 31.69 7.84 2.91
CA ARG A 492 30.72 7.21 2.01
C ARG A 492 30.34 5.84 2.53
N ASP A 493 29.05 5.51 2.42
CA ASP A 493 28.57 4.21 2.85
C ASP A 493 28.88 3.13 1.79
N PRO A 494 29.74 2.16 2.08
CA PRO A 494 30.15 1.15 1.10
C PRO A 494 29.00 0.23 0.66
N LEU A 495 28.07 -0.11 1.58
CA LEU A 495 26.91 -0.94 1.27
C LEU A 495 25.93 -0.21 0.34
N ALA A 496 25.62 1.06 0.65
CA ALA A 496 24.75 1.87 -0.20
C ALA A 496 25.39 2.12 -1.59
N GLN A 497 26.71 2.31 -1.65
CA GLN A 497 27.43 2.47 -2.93
C GLN A 497 27.41 1.19 -3.76
N ARG A 498 27.65 0.04 -3.12
CA ARG A 498 27.58 -1.28 -3.78
C ARG A 498 26.18 -1.47 -4.37
N PHE A 499 25.14 -1.32 -3.56
CA PHE A 499 23.75 -1.48 -4.01
C PHE A 499 23.40 -0.55 -5.19
N TYR A 500 23.74 0.74 -5.07
CA TYR A 500 23.51 1.70 -6.16
C TYR A 500 24.24 1.31 -7.44
N ARG A 501 25.53 1.00 -7.33
CA ARG A 501 26.40 0.67 -8.49
C ARG A 501 25.89 -0.59 -9.20
N ASP A 502 25.52 -1.61 -8.44
CA ASP A 502 25.05 -2.88 -9.00
C ASP A 502 23.72 -2.70 -9.77
N ILE A 503 22.78 -1.89 -9.25
CA ILE A 503 21.54 -1.52 -9.96
C ILE A 503 21.86 -0.72 -11.23
N VAL A 504 22.71 0.30 -11.15
CA VAL A 504 23.08 1.14 -12.32
C VAL A 504 23.79 0.30 -13.38
N TYR A 505 24.74 -0.55 -12.96
CA TYR A 505 25.42 -1.46 -13.86
C TYR A 505 24.46 -2.39 -14.59
N TYR A 506 23.50 -2.97 -13.87
CA TYR A 506 22.49 -3.83 -14.48
C TYR A 506 21.64 -3.05 -15.50
N ILE A 507 21.14 -1.85 -15.13
CA ILE A 507 20.34 -1.00 -16.02
C ILE A 507 21.11 -0.64 -17.30
N ASP A 508 22.39 -0.28 -17.18
CA ASP A 508 23.16 0.22 -18.30
C ASP A 508 23.67 -0.87 -19.23
N TYR A 509 24.15 -1.99 -18.68
CA TYR A 509 24.90 -2.98 -19.44
C TYR A 509 24.23 -4.36 -19.57
N LYS A 510 23.36 -4.73 -18.61
CA LYS A 510 22.78 -6.08 -18.57
C LYS A 510 21.31 -6.11 -18.96
N LEU A 511 20.59 -5.03 -18.70
CA LEU A 511 19.16 -4.97 -19.01
C LEU A 511 18.95 -5.02 -20.52
N THR A 512 18.18 -6.00 -20.98
CA THR A 512 17.84 -6.19 -22.40
C THR A 512 16.34 -6.18 -22.63
N PHE A 513 15.96 -5.94 -23.88
CA PHE A 513 14.58 -5.74 -24.31
C PHE A 513 14.22 -6.68 -25.46
N ASP A 514 15.00 -7.74 -25.67
CA ASP A 514 14.95 -8.58 -26.85
C ASP A 514 13.68 -9.43 -26.90
N LEU A 515 13.23 -9.89 -25.72
CA LEU A 515 12.03 -10.72 -25.58
C LEU A 515 10.74 -9.91 -25.44
N LEU A 516 10.80 -8.58 -25.57
CA LEU A 516 9.59 -7.80 -25.58
C LEU A 516 8.67 -8.26 -26.72
N ASP A 517 7.45 -8.62 -26.38
CA ASP A 517 6.47 -9.13 -27.35
C ASP A 517 6.35 -8.15 -28.53
N PRO A 518 6.74 -8.54 -29.74
CA PRO A 518 6.67 -7.68 -30.91
C PRO A 518 5.23 -7.34 -31.30
N LYS A 519 4.23 -8.07 -30.74
CA LYS A 519 2.81 -7.75 -30.88
C LYS A 519 2.35 -6.62 -29.97
N GLU A 520 3.09 -6.33 -28.86
CA GLU A 520 2.71 -5.28 -27.91
C GLU A 520 3.23 -3.89 -28.29
N ILE A 521 4.47 -3.77 -28.80
CA ILE A 521 5.10 -2.48 -29.12
C ILE A 521 5.49 -2.42 -30.60
N TYR A 522 5.33 -1.25 -31.19
CA TYR A 522 5.79 -1.03 -32.57
C TYR A 522 7.32 -1.14 -32.66
N SER A 523 7.83 -1.96 -33.56
CA SER A 523 9.27 -2.23 -33.72
C SER A 523 10.11 -0.95 -33.86
N LYS A 524 9.61 0.03 -34.63
CA LYS A 524 10.26 1.35 -34.81
C LYS A 524 10.33 2.19 -33.53
N LYS A 525 9.52 1.90 -32.51
CA LYS A 525 9.45 2.60 -31.24
C LYS A 525 10.16 1.88 -30.08
N LYS A 526 10.57 0.63 -30.29
CA LYS A 526 11.20 -0.22 -29.28
C LYS A 526 12.41 0.46 -28.63
N ALA A 527 13.32 1.02 -29.41
CA ALA A 527 14.51 1.72 -28.91
C ALA A 527 14.18 2.99 -28.10
N THR A 528 13.14 3.72 -28.50
CA THR A 528 12.68 4.93 -27.77
C THR A 528 12.10 4.56 -26.42
N VAL A 529 11.23 3.53 -26.36
CA VAL A 529 10.65 3.01 -25.12
C VAL A 529 11.75 2.50 -24.19
N PHE A 530 12.75 1.80 -24.73
CA PHE A 530 13.86 1.27 -23.93
C PHE A 530 14.74 2.36 -23.32
N ARG A 531 15.08 3.39 -24.10
CA ARG A 531 15.83 4.56 -23.57
C ARG A 531 15.02 5.26 -22.47
N ARG A 532 13.72 5.40 -22.67
CA ARG A 532 12.82 5.99 -21.66
C ARG A 532 12.80 5.17 -20.39
N LEU A 533 12.63 3.85 -20.49
CA LEU A 533 12.65 2.92 -19.38
C LEU A 533 13.94 3.03 -18.54
N LYS A 534 15.11 3.02 -19.19
CA LYS A 534 16.39 3.17 -18.47
C LYS A 534 16.47 4.50 -17.72
N ARG A 535 15.98 5.58 -18.31
CA ARG A 535 15.91 6.90 -17.67
C ARG A 535 14.96 6.89 -16.47
N ASP A 536 13.76 6.32 -16.63
CA ASP A 536 12.75 6.30 -15.59
C ASP A 536 13.16 5.41 -14.41
N LEU A 537 13.85 4.28 -14.65
CA LEU A 537 14.46 3.46 -13.61
C LEU A 537 15.54 4.21 -12.82
N LYS A 538 16.40 4.98 -13.49
CA LYS A 538 17.42 5.80 -12.83
C LYS A 538 16.82 6.95 -12.03
N ASP A 539 15.76 7.60 -12.52
CA ASP A 539 15.03 8.64 -11.78
C ASP A 539 14.37 8.04 -10.53
N ARG A 540 13.79 6.84 -10.65
CA ARG A 540 13.25 6.07 -9.52
C ARG A 540 14.33 5.75 -8.48
N LEU A 541 15.51 5.30 -8.91
CA LEU A 541 16.62 4.99 -8.01
C LEU A 541 17.07 6.25 -7.26
N GLY A 542 17.23 7.38 -7.97
CA GLY A 542 17.55 8.67 -7.36
C GLY A 542 16.50 9.14 -6.36
N THR A 543 15.23 8.93 -6.66
CA THR A 543 14.12 9.22 -5.74
C THR A 543 14.16 8.33 -4.49
N SER A 544 14.44 7.03 -4.65
CA SER A 544 14.59 6.07 -3.55
C SER A 544 15.71 6.46 -2.58
N ILE A 545 16.85 6.87 -3.10
CA ILE A 545 17.99 7.36 -2.31
C ILE A 545 17.61 8.65 -1.58
N ALA A 546 16.98 9.60 -2.28
CA ALA A 546 16.59 10.89 -1.69
C ALA A 546 15.59 10.70 -0.55
N MET A 547 14.65 9.77 -0.68
CA MET A 547 13.71 9.42 0.40
C MET A 547 14.46 8.84 1.62
N ALA A 548 15.42 7.97 1.43
CA ALA A 548 16.24 7.45 2.53
C ALA A 548 17.11 8.55 3.16
N MET A 549 17.75 9.40 2.34
CA MET A 549 18.52 10.55 2.80
C MET A 549 17.68 11.60 3.53
N ALA A 550 16.37 11.62 3.29
CA ALA A 550 15.48 12.49 4.04
C ALA A 550 15.44 12.14 5.55
N LEU A 551 15.79 10.93 5.93
CA LEU A 551 15.92 10.53 7.35
C LEU A 551 17.18 11.12 8.01
N ASP A 552 18.30 11.16 7.28
CA ASP A 552 19.51 11.89 7.69
C ASP A 552 20.23 12.46 6.46
N TYR A 553 20.09 13.76 6.20
CA TYR A 553 20.69 14.42 5.04
C TYR A 553 22.21 14.44 5.05
N ARG A 554 22.84 14.20 6.20
CA ARG A 554 24.30 14.11 6.33
C ARG A 554 24.85 12.78 5.80
N TRP A 555 23.96 11.80 5.59
CA TRP A 555 24.35 10.49 5.08
C TRP A 555 24.82 10.57 3.63
N LYS A 556 26.05 10.17 3.39
CA LYS A 556 26.66 10.12 2.08
C LYS A 556 26.46 8.74 1.44
N ALA A 557 25.29 8.47 0.94
CA ALA A 557 24.96 7.19 0.31
C ALA A 557 25.83 6.92 -0.94
N THR A 558 25.94 7.88 -1.83
CA THR A 558 26.63 7.73 -3.12
C THR A 558 27.35 9.01 -3.55
N VAL A 559 28.27 8.89 -4.53
CA VAL A 559 29.06 10.01 -5.06
C VAL A 559 28.33 10.79 -6.16
N SER A 560 27.63 10.05 -7.04
CA SER A 560 26.98 10.63 -8.22
C SER A 560 25.64 11.26 -7.87
N ALA A 561 25.36 12.43 -8.42
CA ALA A 561 24.11 13.18 -8.25
C ALA A 561 23.75 13.55 -6.79
N GLN A 562 24.74 13.58 -5.88
CA GLN A 562 24.49 13.82 -4.45
C GLN A 562 23.80 15.16 -4.19
N LYS A 563 24.20 16.25 -4.90
CA LYS A 563 23.57 17.57 -4.73
C LYS A 563 22.08 17.55 -5.07
N LYS A 564 21.71 16.94 -6.20
CA LYS A 564 20.30 16.78 -6.62
C LYS A 564 19.51 15.93 -5.61
N ASN A 565 20.11 14.86 -5.11
CA ASN A 565 19.47 13.98 -4.15
C ASN A 565 19.29 14.65 -2.77
N ILE A 566 20.27 15.48 -2.36
CA ILE A 566 20.16 16.28 -1.12
C ILE A 566 19.00 17.28 -1.22
N GLU A 567 18.92 18.00 -2.34
CA GLU A 567 17.84 18.98 -2.53
C GLU A 567 16.46 18.27 -2.55
N LEU A 568 16.36 17.14 -3.21
CA LEU A 568 15.14 16.34 -3.19
C LEU A 568 14.83 15.77 -1.79
N ALA A 569 15.86 15.33 -1.04
CA ALA A 569 15.71 14.89 0.33
C ALA A 569 15.17 16.01 1.24
N LYS A 570 15.63 17.26 1.06
CA LYS A 570 15.08 18.42 1.78
C LYS A 570 13.61 18.66 1.46
N LYS A 571 13.21 18.51 0.19
CA LYS A 571 11.80 18.61 -0.22
C LYS A 571 10.96 17.53 0.47
N PHE A 572 11.42 16.28 0.49
CA PHE A 572 10.75 15.22 1.23
C PHE A 572 10.64 15.50 2.73
N ARG A 573 11.69 16.07 3.36
CA ARG A 573 11.66 16.44 4.78
C ARG A 573 10.63 17.53 5.06
N LYS A 574 10.42 18.46 4.13
CA LYS A 574 9.41 19.51 4.23
C LYS A 574 7.98 18.99 4.01
N SER A 575 7.84 17.91 3.24
CA SER A 575 6.56 17.26 2.92
C SER A 575 6.20 16.13 3.88
N ASN A 576 4.94 15.98 4.20
CA ASN A 576 4.46 14.88 5.03
C ASN A 576 4.18 13.57 4.27
N ILE A 577 4.37 13.54 2.93
CA ILE A 577 4.22 12.31 2.13
C ILE A 577 5.26 11.23 2.47
N PHE A 578 6.36 11.63 3.05
CA PHE A 578 7.50 10.75 3.26
C PHE A 578 7.48 10.03 4.63
N ASN A 579 6.67 10.46 5.57
CA ASN A 579 6.84 10.08 6.96
C ASN A 579 5.71 9.26 7.56
N HIS A 580 5.98 8.08 8.14
CA HIS A 580 4.88 7.23 8.55
C HIS A 580 5.18 6.18 9.62
N ASN A 581 6.43 5.99 9.96
CA ASN A 581 6.77 4.84 10.79
C ASN A 581 7.10 5.17 12.25
N LEU A 582 7.12 6.46 12.60
CA LEU A 582 7.44 6.93 13.93
C LEU A 582 6.24 7.58 14.58
N VAL A 583 6.15 7.46 15.90
CA VAL A 583 5.05 8.04 16.68
C VAL A 583 4.93 9.54 16.45
N SER A 584 6.04 10.27 16.47
CA SER A 584 6.08 11.73 16.34
C SER A 584 6.13 12.25 14.89
N PHE A 585 6.46 11.42 13.90
CA PHE A 585 6.66 11.87 12.52
C PHE A 585 5.43 12.50 11.87
N PRO A 586 4.21 11.97 12.01
CA PRO A 586 3.03 12.65 11.47
C PRO A 586 2.85 14.06 11.98
N LEU A 587 3.45 14.37 13.12
CA LEU A 587 3.36 15.67 13.77
C LEU A 587 4.53 16.60 13.36
N LEU A 588 5.57 16.07 12.72
CA LEU A 588 6.76 16.86 12.32
C LEU A 588 6.44 17.99 11.33
N ASN A 589 5.40 17.83 10.52
CA ASN A 589 5.02 18.88 9.58
C ASN A 589 4.46 20.14 10.25
N TYR A 590 4.11 20.03 11.53
CA TYR A 590 3.68 21.18 12.34
C TYR A 590 4.85 21.86 13.05
N LEU A 591 6.09 21.35 12.83
CA LEU A 591 7.30 21.97 13.34
C LEU A 591 7.89 22.96 12.34
N PRO A 592 8.58 23.99 12.81
CA PRO A 592 9.39 24.84 11.95
C PRO A 592 10.42 24.00 11.18
N PHE A 593 10.46 24.19 9.87
CA PHE A 593 11.35 23.40 9.00
C PHE A 593 12.82 23.56 9.35
N ASP A 594 13.26 24.75 9.75
CA ASP A 594 14.62 25.05 10.19
C ASP A 594 15.06 24.17 11.38
N LYS A 595 14.14 23.86 12.30
CA LYS A 595 14.43 22.98 13.45
C LYS A 595 14.65 21.52 13.07
N ILE A 596 14.00 21.02 12.00
CA ILE A 596 14.13 19.63 11.53
C ILE A 596 15.10 19.48 10.36
N ALA A 597 15.43 20.57 9.66
CA ALA A 597 16.23 20.52 8.43
C ALA A 597 17.64 20.00 8.66
N THR A 598 18.25 20.32 9.81
CA THR A 598 19.64 20.00 10.14
C THR A 598 19.81 18.77 11.01
N ARG A 599 18.74 18.23 11.61
CA ARG A 599 18.80 17.07 12.50
C ARG A 599 18.52 15.76 11.77
N SER A 600 19.11 14.66 12.26
CA SER A 600 18.72 13.33 11.84
C SER A 600 17.33 13.00 12.38
N LEU A 601 16.39 12.63 11.50
CA LEU A 601 15.05 12.20 11.92
C LEU A 601 15.10 10.85 12.65
N LEU A 602 16.11 10.00 12.36
CA LEU A 602 16.35 8.76 13.10
C LEU A 602 16.87 9.01 14.51
N GLU A 603 17.68 10.04 14.71
CA GLU A 603 18.11 10.47 16.05
C GLU A 603 16.92 11.07 16.83
N ILE A 604 16.15 11.96 16.23
CA ILE A 604 14.91 12.48 16.83
C ILE A 604 13.95 11.33 17.20
N GLN A 605 13.93 10.25 16.42
CA GLN A 605 13.13 9.06 16.72
C GLN A 605 13.60 8.34 17.98
N LYS A 606 14.92 8.26 18.22
CA LYS A 606 15.50 7.56 19.36
C LYS A 606 15.43 8.38 20.65
N GLU A 607 15.48 9.69 20.49
CA GLU A 607 15.44 10.66 21.59
C GLU A 607 14.24 11.62 21.44
N PRO A 608 13.01 11.12 21.25
CA PRO A 608 11.86 11.98 20.95
C PRO A 608 11.60 13.00 22.06
N TRP A 609 12.26 12.88 23.19
CA TRP A 609 11.87 13.52 24.42
C TRP A 609 12.95 14.43 25.02
N SER A 610 14.16 14.37 24.49
CA SER A 610 15.28 15.13 25.06
C SER A 610 15.23 16.62 24.74
N ASP A 611 14.42 17.04 23.78
CA ASP A 611 14.44 18.42 23.27
C ASP A 611 13.06 19.05 23.29
N SER A 612 12.72 19.53 24.47
CA SER A 612 11.39 20.05 24.82
C SER A 612 10.90 21.25 23.98
N GLY A 613 11.79 21.91 23.26
CA GLY A 613 11.42 23.07 22.42
C GLY A 613 10.96 22.71 21.00
N VAL A 614 10.95 21.45 20.63
CA VAL A 614 10.76 21.03 19.22
C VAL A 614 9.30 20.80 18.86
N PHE A 615 8.41 20.54 19.81
CA PHE A 615 7.02 20.17 19.52
C PHE A 615 6.01 21.25 19.90
N SER A 616 5.82 22.24 19.05
CA SER A 616 4.64 23.10 19.09
C SER A 616 3.76 22.79 17.87
N LEU A 617 2.49 22.47 18.09
CA LEU A 617 1.53 22.36 16.99
C LEU A 617 1.23 23.75 16.43
N ASP A 618 1.88 24.10 15.33
CA ASP A 618 1.48 25.25 14.54
C ASP A 618 0.23 24.86 13.75
N THR A 619 -0.90 25.37 14.21
CA THR A 619 -2.21 25.10 13.63
C THR A 619 -2.45 25.83 12.32
N GLN A 620 -1.56 26.75 11.94
CA GLN A 620 -1.74 27.59 10.75
C GLN A 620 -1.17 26.92 9.48
N ARG A 621 -0.42 25.84 9.59
CA ARG A 621 0.10 25.14 8.42
C ARG A 621 -0.94 24.20 7.82
N PRO A 622 -1.24 24.35 6.52
CA PRO A 622 -2.26 23.54 5.83
C PRO A 622 -1.76 22.16 5.40
N PHE A 623 -0.75 21.61 6.05
CA PHE A 623 -0.26 20.27 5.75
C PHE A 623 -1.11 19.25 6.46
N TRP A 624 -1.72 18.34 5.70
CA TRP A 624 -2.48 17.22 6.22
C TRP A 624 -1.62 15.97 6.23
N THR A 625 -1.64 15.21 7.32
CA THR A 625 -0.94 13.93 7.32
C THR A 625 -1.62 12.97 6.36
N PRO A 626 -0.87 12.18 5.58
CA PRO A 626 -1.43 11.26 4.60
C PRO A 626 -2.00 9.98 5.25
N ARG A 627 -1.77 9.76 6.53
CA ARG A 627 -2.29 8.63 7.31
C ARG A 627 -3.04 9.11 8.55
N PHE A 628 -3.84 8.23 9.12
CA PHE A 628 -4.42 8.52 10.42
C PHE A 628 -3.33 8.54 11.50
N ILE A 629 -3.39 9.55 12.36
CA ILE A 629 -2.65 9.58 13.62
C ILE A 629 -3.46 8.73 14.60
N HIS A 630 -2.82 7.75 15.20
CA HIS A 630 -3.48 6.93 16.21
C HIS A 630 -3.60 7.72 17.52
N LEU A 631 -4.64 7.39 18.28
CA LEU A 631 -4.94 8.11 19.53
C LEU A 631 -3.79 8.00 20.56
N ASP A 632 -3.11 6.84 20.59
CA ASP A 632 -1.92 6.63 21.41
C ASP A 632 -0.76 7.57 21.02
N GLU A 633 -0.53 7.79 19.71
CA GLU A 633 0.49 8.72 19.22
C GLU A 633 0.20 10.15 19.67
N LEU A 634 -1.05 10.57 19.61
CA LEU A 634 -1.47 11.89 20.03
C LEU A 634 -1.46 12.05 21.56
N PHE A 635 -1.89 11.00 22.28
CA PHE A 635 -1.87 10.98 23.74
C PHE A 635 -0.45 11.16 24.28
N ILE A 636 0.50 10.39 23.75
CA ILE A 636 1.91 10.49 24.06
C ILE A 636 2.42 11.92 23.81
N TYR A 637 2.09 12.50 22.66
CA TYR A 637 2.48 13.84 22.31
C TYR A 637 1.96 14.88 23.30
N TYR A 638 0.68 14.82 23.66
CA TYR A 638 0.08 15.76 24.61
C TYR A 638 0.57 15.57 26.04
N PHE A 639 0.73 14.33 26.46
CA PHE A 639 1.28 14.01 27.77
C PHE A 639 2.66 14.67 27.95
N MET A 640 3.45 14.69 26.92
CA MET A 640 4.76 15.29 26.92
C MET A 640 4.75 16.82 26.88
N GLN A 641 3.83 17.41 26.15
CA GLN A 641 3.64 18.87 26.19
C GLN A 641 3.18 19.33 27.58
N SER A 642 2.30 18.59 28.24
CA SER A 642 1.82 18.97 29.58
C SER A 642 2.93 18.91 30.62
N THR A 643 3.89 18.00 30.47
CA THR A 643 5.04 17.86 31.37
C THR A 643 6.11 18.96 31.16
N GLN A 644 6.12 19.66 30.04
CA GLN A 644 7.06 20.76 29.75
C GLN A 644 6.65 22.10 30.33
N ASN A 645 5.35 22.31 30.52
CA ASN A 645 4.82 23.53 31.11
C ASN A 645 4.83 23.37 32.63
N GLU A 646 5.85 23.90 33.29
CA GLU A 646 6.08 23.84 34.75
C GLU A 646 4.88 24.28 35.61
N LYS A 647 3.85 24.86 35.03
CA LYS A 647 2.68 25.45 35.71
C LYS A 647 1.36 24.72 35.49
N LYS A 648 1.31 23.71 34.65
CA LYS A 648 0.05 22.96 34.40
C LYS A 648 0.16 21.52 34.89
N ASN A 649 -0.42 21.25 36.04
CA ASN A 649 -0.76 19.87 36.41
C ASN A 649 -1.73 19.29 35.34
N PHE A 650 -1.52 18.02 34.96
CA PHE A 650 -2.47 17.32 34.12
C PHE A 650 -3.83 17.31 34.81
N ASN A 651 -4.78 18.05 34.24
CA ASN A 651 -6.13 18.18 34.78
C ASN A 651 -7.05 17.22 33.99
N GLY A 652 -7.05 15.96 34.39
CA GLY A 652 -7.65 14.77 33.76
C GLY A 652 -8.73 15.02 32.70
N LYS A 653 -9.86 15.61 33.07
CA LYS A 653 -11.00 15.76 32.16
C LYS A 653 -10.75 16.79 31.05
N SER A 654 -10.25 17.97 31.37
CA SER A 654 -10.04 19.05 30.39
C SER A 654 -8.93 18.72 29.39
N ASP A 655 -7.91 17.99 29.82
CA ASP A 655 -6.79 17.61 28.97
C ASP A 655 -7.16 16.44 28.05
N ILE A 656 -7.97 15.48 28.53
CA ILE A 656 -8.52 14.40 27.70
C ILE A 656 -9.49 14.97 26.63
N GLU A 657 -10.34 15.92 26.99
CA GLU A 657 -11.22 16.59 26.03
C GLU A 657 -10.41 17.38 24.96
N ALA A 658 -9.34 18.06 25.39
CA ALA A 658 -8.43 18.76 24.47
C ALA A 658 -7.71 17.79 23.53
N ILE A 659 -7.24 16.65 24.04
CA ILE A 659 -6.63 15.58 23.23
C ILE A 659 -7.64 15.05 22.22
N TRP A 660 -8.86 14.77 22.63
CA TRP A 660 -9.92 14.25 21.77
C TRP A 660 -10.32 15.25 20.68
N LYS A 661 -10.51 16.51 21.05
CA LYS A 661 -10.80 17.59 20.11
C LYS A 661 -9.69 17.74 19.07
N ARG A 662 -8.44 17.61 19.49
CA ARG A 662 -7.26 17.71 18.61
C ARG A 662 -7.13 16.48 17.72
N TYR A 663 -7.40 15.29 18.25
CA TYR A 663 -7.45 14.06 17.46
C TYR A 663 -8.47 14.17 16.31
N ALA A 664 -9.66 14.65 16.60
CA ALA A 664 -10.68 14.91 15.61
C ALA A 664 -10.23 15.92 14.54
N GLN A 665 -9.53 16.99 14.91
CA GLN A 665 -8.99 17.96 13.96
C GLN A 665 -7.89 17.38 13.06
N LEU A 666 -6.95 16.62 13.62
CA LEU A 666 -5.81 16.06 12.86
C LEU A 666 -6.23 14.92 11.92
N ASN A 667 -7.14 14.09 12.33
CA ASN A 667 -7.60 12.96 11.55
C ASN A 667 -8.86 13.25 10.75
N SER A 668 -9.49 14.41 11.02
CA SER A 668 -10.82 14.72 10.49
C SER A 668 -11.74 13.51 10.68
N VAL A 669 -11.71 13.01 11.91
CA VAL A 669 -12.59 11.90 12.29
C VAL A 669 -13.98 12.42 12.10
N GLN A 670 -14.71 11.77 11.21
CA GLN A 670 -16.12 12.03 11.04
C GLN A 670 -16.79 12.20 12.40
N ARG A 671 -17.78 13.04 12.42
CA ARG A 671 -18.81 13.15 13.45
C ARG A 671 -19.49 11.79 13.72
N PHE A 672 -18.70 10.76 13.95
CA PHE A 672 -19.23 9.64 14.69
C PHE A 672 -19.65 10.25 16.02
N THR A 673 -20.88 10.45 16.13
CA THR A 673 -21.73 10.59 17.28
C THR A 673 -21.10 10.08 18.57
N THR A 674 -19.90 10.59 18.90
CA THR A 674 -19.32 10.51 20.23
C THR A 674 -20.29 11.06 21.27
N GLU A 675 -21.18 11.97 20.87
CA GLU A 675 -22.24 12.45 21.73
C GLU A 675 -23.29 11.39 22.07
N SER A 676 -23.63 10.48 21.17
CA SER A 676 -24.64 9.44 21.44
C SER A 676 -24.07 8.24 22.19
N VAL A 677 -22.79 7.93 22.01
CA VAL A 677 -22.11 6.82 22.70
C VAL A 677 -21.57 7.27 24.07
N ALA A 678 -21.09 8.49 24.19
CA ALA A 678 -20.57 9.04 25.46
C ALA A 678 -21.62 9.27 26.55
N LYS A 679 -22.91 9.38 26.18
CA LYS A 679 -23.98 9.58 27.16
C LYS A 679 -24.44 8.30 27.89
N GLN A 680 -24.08 7.13 27.44
CA GLN A 680 -24.65 5.89 27.99
C GLN A 680 -23.84 5.21 29.11
N ASN A 681 -22.52 5.39 29.19
CA ASN A 681 -21.72 4.70 30.22
C ASN A 681 -20.53 5.56 30.65
N SER A 682 -20.73 6.51 31.56
CA SER A 682 -19.63 7.22 32.22
C SER A 682 -19.39 6.64 33.62
N MET A 683 -18.15 6.27 33.89
CA MET A 683 -17.70 5.88 35.22
C MET A 683 -16.67 6.89 35.70
N GLU A 684 -16.88 7.44 36.89
CA GLU A 684 -15.93 8.34 37.52
C GLU A 684 -14.94 7.52 38.35
N LEU A 685 -13.68 7.49 37.94
CA LEU A 685 -12.61 6.83 38.68
C LEU A 685 -11.51 7.87 38.98
N LEU A 686 -11.24 8.13 40.26
CA LEU A 686 -10.20 9.06 40.69
C LEU A 686 -10.33 10.48 40.12
N GLY A 687 -11.55 10.97 39.94
CA GLY A 687 -11.80 12.30 39.37
C GLY A 687 -11.64 12.36 37.84
N VAL A 688 -11.49 11.21 37.17
CA VAL A 688 -11.45 11.08 35.73
C VAL A 688 -12.73 10.38 35.27
N ASN A 689 -13.51 11.05 34.39
CA ASN A 689 -14.63 10.40 33.74
C ASN A 689 -14.13 9.47 32.64
N ILE A 690 -14.22 8.18 32.87
CA ILE A 690 -13.91 7.15 31.88
C ILE A 690 -15.21 6.85 31.13
N ASN A 691 -15.31 7.26 29.90
CA ASN A 691 -16.38 6.82 29.00
C ASN A 691 -16.03 5.41 28.50
N LEU A 692 -16.68 4.42 29.06
CA LEU A 692 -16.66 3.06 28.53
C LEU A 692 -17.47 3.03 27.23
N VAL A 693 -16.77 3.08 26.11
CA VAL A 693 -17.37 2.77 24.82
C VAL A 693 -17.53 1.24 24.77
N ASN A 694 -18.71 0.74 25.09
CA ASN A 694 -19.06 -0.62 24.75
C ASN A 694 -19.14 -0.73 23.23
N VAL A 695 -18.06 -1.10 22.62
CA VAL A 695 -18.06 -1.58 21.25
C VAL A 695 -18.59 -3.01 21.33
N SER A 696 -19.90 -3.19 21.32
CA SER A 696 -20.51 -4.50 21.10
C SER A 696 -20.22 -4.91 19.65
N ILE A 697 -18.99 -5.30 19.40
CA ILE A 697 -18.62 -6.03 18.20
C ILE A 697 -18.81 -7.49 18.59
N LEU A 698 -19.80 -8.11 17.96
CA LEU A 698 -20.01 -9.55 17.88
C LEU A 698 -21.00 -10.15 18.88
N ASN A 699 -21.87 -10.92 18.25
CA ASN A 699 -22.83 -11.83 18.88
C ASN A 699 -22.19 -13.03 19.61
N ASP A 700 -20.86 -13.18 19.60
CA ASP A 700 -20.13 -14.29 20.20
C ASP A 700 -19.14 -13.78 21.25
N VAL A 701 -19.59 -13.56 22.45
CA VAL A 701 -18.72 -13.41 23.62
C VAL A 701 -18.11 -14.80 23.91
N PRO A 702 -16.79 -14.99 23.84
CA PRO A 702 -16.18 -16.28 24.11
C PRO A 702 -16.51 -16.70 25.55
N SER A 703 -16.94 -17.96 25.73
CA SER A 703 -17.27 -18.53 27.04
C SER A 703 -16.06 -18.69 27.96
N LYS A 704 -14.85 -18.58 27.41
CA LYS A 704 -13.59 -18.70 28.14
C LYS A 704 -12.59 -17.66 27.61
N TYR A 705 -11.84 -17.06 28.53
CA TYR A 705 -10.74 -16.15 28.22
C TYR A 705 -9.42 -16.78 28.66
N TYR A 706 -8.41 -16.67 27.80
CA TYR A 706 -7.05 -17.11 28.11
C TYR A 706 -6.18 -15.87 28.34
N VAL A 707 -5.50 -15.85 29.47
CA VAL A 707 -4.60 -14.74 29.86
C VAL A 707 -3.15 -15.20 29.74
N GLY A 708 -2.37 -14.55 28.88
CA GLY A 708 -0.94 -14.73 28.80
C GLY A 708 -0.25 -13.90 29.88
N LEU A 709 0.47 -14.57 30.78
CA LEU A 709 1.30 -13.95 31.81
C LEU A 709 2.77 -14.20 31.49
N PRO A 710 3.44 -13.30 30.74
CA PRO A 710 4.86 -13.45 30.47
C PRO A 710 5.66 -13.49 31.77
N ASN A 711 6.47 -14.53 31.92
CA ASN A 711 7.34 -14.68 33.08
C ASN A 711 8.58 -13.79 32.92
N THR A 712 8.40 -12.51 33.29
CA THR A 712 9.48 -11.51 33.26
C THR A 712 9.34 -10.57 34.45
N THR A 713 10.44 -10.02 34.88
CA THR A 713 10.53 -9.09 36.00
C THR A 713 11.28 -7.84 35.58
N VAL A 714 10.96 -6.72 36.22
CA VAL A 714 11.73 -5.49 36.14
C VAL A 714 12.31 -5.27 37.55
N SER A 715 13.64 -5.21 37.65
CA SER A 715 14.28 -4.86 38.90
C SER A 715 14.16 -3.36 39.19
N GLU A 716 14.26 -2.98 40.47
CA GLU A 716 14.31 -1.56 40.85
C GLU A 716 15.49 -0.85 40.19
N ASP A 717 16.65 -1.53 40.10
CA ASP A 717 17.83 -1.00 39.42
C ASP A 717 17.55 -0.73 37.92
N ASP A 718 16.85 -1.61 37.24
CA ASP A 718 16.47 -1.40 35.85
C ASP A 718 15.50 -0.22 35.67
N ALA A 719 14.53 -0.08 36.57
CA ALA A 719 13.61 1.05 36.55
C ALA A 719 14.36 2.36 36.79
N LEU A 720 15.26 2.41 37.78
CA LEU A 720 16.09 3.57 38.07
C LEU A 720 17.09 3.88 36.95
N GLN A 721 17.76 2.86 36.40
CA GLN A 721 18.69 3.03 35.27
C GLN A 721 17.97 3.59 34.02
N SER A 722 16.74 3.22 33.78
CA SER A 722 15.96 3.77 32.67
C SER A 722 15.65 5.27 32.81
N LEU A 723 15.72 5.82 34.04
CA LEU A 723 15.62 7.25 34.30
C LEU A 723 16.90 8.02 33.94
N VAL A 724 18.05 7.38 34.12
CA VAL A 724 19.37 7.98 33.89
C VAL A 724 19.78 7.81 32.41
N ASP A 725 19.60 6.60 31.88
CA ASP A 725 19.92 6.26 30.47
C ASP A 725 18.66 5.83 29.71
N PRO A 726 18.13 6.67 28.82
CA PRO A 726 16.99 6.31 27.99
C PRO A 726 17.24 5.09 27.09
N ALA A 727 18.51 4.75 26.82
CA ALA A 727 18.89 3.59 26.01
C ALA A 727 18.95 2.29 26.83
N HIS A 728 18.86 2.37 28.16
CA HIS A 728 18.91 1.20 29.03
C HIS A 728 17.84 0.17 28.62
N LYS A 729 18.24 -1.07 28.36
CA LYS A 729 17.35 -2.16 27.90
C LYS A 729 16.45 -1.79 26.72
N MET A 730 17.01 -1.06 25.76
CA MET A 730 16.37 -0.77 24.49
C MET A 730 17.15 -1.34 23.29
N THR A 731 17.90 -2.40 23.52
CA THR A 731 18.61 -3.12 22.48
C THR A 731 17.66 -3.96 21.61
N ILE A 732 18.19 -4.50 20.53
CA ILE A 732 17.45 -5.46 19.68
C ILE A 732 17.04 -6.67 20.51
N HIS A 733 17.93 -7.17 21.35
CA HIS A 733 17.66 -8.32 22.22
C HIS A 733 16.46 -8.08 23.15
N ASP A 734 16.39 -6.92 23.80
CA ASP A 734 15.28 -6.56 24.69
C ASP A 734 13.95 -6.48 23.92
N LYS A 735 13.98 -5.89 22.72
CA LYS A 735 12.81 -5.80 21.84
C LYS A 735 12.36 -7.17 21.37
N GLU A 736 13.28 -8.04 20.99
CA GLU A 736 12.99 -9.41 20.60
C GLU A 736 12.39 -10.21 21.75
N GLN A 737 12.88 -10.04 22.96
CA GLN A 737 12.35 -10.71 24.14
C GLN A 737 10.88 -10.33 24.34
N LEU A 738 10.56 -9.04 24.33
CA LEU A 738 9.16 -8.56 24.40
C LEU A 738 8.31 -9.16 23.28
N PHE A 739 8.81 -9.15 22.06
CA PHE A 739 8.08 -9.65 20.88
C PHE A 739 7.87 -11.16 20.92
N ARG A 740 8.86 -11.91 21.37
CA ARG A 740 8.77 -13.36 21.53
C ARG A 740 7.71 -13.77 22.55
N MET A 741 7.66 -13.06 23.67
CA MET A 741 6.62 -13.29 24.68
C MET A 741 5.22 -12.99 24.16
N ALA A 742 5.03 -11.86 23.48
CA ALA A 742 3.75 -11.51 22.87
C ALA A 742 3.34 -12.53 21.79
N ASN A 743 4.28 -12.94 20.93
CA ASN A 743 4.04 -13.96 19.89
C ASN A 743 3.66 -15.32 20.50
N ALA A 744 4.36 -15.74 21.57
CA ALA A 744 4.08 -17.01 22.24
C ALA A 744 2.66 -16.99 22.84
N ALA A 745 2.29 -15.93 23.53
CA ALA A 745 0.95 -15.81 24.10
C ALA A 745 -0.17 -15.92 23.03
N VAL A 746 0.00 -15.25 21.88
CA VAL A 746 -0.98 -15.35 20.80
C VAL A 746 -1.01 -16.75 20.17
N LYS A 747 0.14 -17.42 20.02
CA LYS A 747 0.19 -18.81 19.51
C LYS A 747 -0.55 -19.79 20.40
N GLU A 748 -0.51 -19.56 21.72
CA GLU A 748 -1.27 -20.34 22.72
C GLU A 748 -2.74 -19.90 22.87
N GLY A 749 -3.20 -18.97 22.03
CA GLY A 749 -4.60 -18.56 22.00
C GLY A 749 -5.00 -17.54 23.07
N ALA A 750 -4.05 -16.79 23.64
CA ALA A 750 -4.35 -15.75 24.62
C ALA A 750 -5.25 -14.66 24.05
N ASN A 751 -6.27 -14.27 24.82
CA ASN A 751 -7.12 -13.10 24.55
C ASN A 751 -6.59 -11.84 25.20
N PHE A 752 -5.87 -12.01 26.31
CA PHE A 752 -5.22 -10.94 27.06
C PHE A 752 -3.75 -11.28 27.30
N ILE A 753 -2.90 -10.28 27.22
CA ILE A 753 -1.47 -10.40 27.57
C ILE A 753 -1.15 -9.33 28.58
N THR A 754 -0.58 -9.70 29.72
CA THR A 754 -0.25 -8.75 30.80
C THR A 754 1.25 -8.70 31.03
N PHE A 755 1.86 -7.54 30.78
CA PHE A 755 3.26 -7.29 31.08
C PHE A 755 3.42 -6.54 32.42
N PRO A 756 4.54 -6.70 33.13
CA PRO A 756 4.81 -6.02 34.40
C PRO A 756 4.86 -4.49 34.25
N GLU A 757 4.85 -3.81 35.39
CA GLU A 757 5.09 -2.38 35.47
C GLU A 757 6.50 -2.03 34.95
N PHE A 758 6.65 -0.83 34.35
CA PHE A 758 7.90 -0.28 33.80
C PHE A 758 8.58 -1.16 32.73
N PHE A 759 7.86 -2.10 32.13
CA PHE A 759 8.45 -3.05 31.20
C PHE A 759 8.49 -2.52 29.76
N ILE A 760 7.43 -1.84 29.30
CA ILE A 760 7.23 -1.47 27.89
C ILE A 760 7.80 -0.07 27.63
N PRO A 761 8.85 0.07 26.80
CA PRO A 761 9.28 1.38 26.29
C PRO A 761 8.16 2.00 25.44
N ILE A 762 7.85 3.26 25.71
CA ILE A 762 6.74 3.96 25.04
C ILE A 762 6.88 4.00 23.52
N VAL A 763 8.10 4.05 22.99
CA VAL A 763 8.39 4.07 21.56
C VAL A 763 8.11 2.75 20.84
N TRP A 764 7.90 1.64 21.59
CA TRP A 764 7.49 0.34 21.06
C TRP A 764 5.98 0.11 21.13
N LEU A 765 5.24 0.99 21.81
CA LEU A 765 3.79 0.87 22.00
C LEU A 765 3.05 0.72 20.69
N LYS A 766 3.45 1.46 19.66
CA LYS A 766 2.83 1.38 18.33
C LYS A 766 2.94 0.00 17.68
N ASP A 767 4.06 -0.69 17.84
CA ASP A 767 4.25 -2.04 17.32
C ASP A 767 3.31 -3.02 18.05
N LEU A 768 3.20 -2.89 19.38
CA LEU A 768 2.29 -3.69 20.21
C LEU A 768 0.81 -3.40 19.92
N THR A 769 0.43 -2.13 19.73
CA THR A 769 -0.95 -1.75 19.39
C THR A 769 -1.38 -2.37 18.07
N ARG A 770 -0.54 -2.31 17.05
CA ARG A 770 -0.81 -2.94 15.76
C ARG A 770 -0.90 -4.46 15.85
N PHE A 771 -0.02 -5.06 16.64
CA PHE A 771 -0.03 -6.49 16.90
C PHE A 771 -1.32 -6.92 17.60
N ALA A 772 -1.73 -6.19 18.64
CA ALA A 772 -2.95 -6.42 19.38
C ALA A 772 -4.18 -6.36 18.46
N GLN A 773 -4.26 -5.31 17.63
CA GLN A 773 -5.35 -5.13 16.67
C GLN A 773 -5.41 -6.27 15.63
N LYS A 774 -4.26 -6.69 15.08
CA LYS A 774 -4.21 -7.75 14.07
C LYS A 774 -4.59 -9.12 14.60
N ASN A 775 -4.24 -9.41 15.83
CA ASN A 775 -4.47 -10.70 16.46
C ASN A 775 -5.73 -10.73 17.35
N ASN A 776 -6.48 -9.64 17.41
CA ASN A 776 -7.66 -9.49 18.27
C ASN A 776 -7.36 -9.84 19.74
N VAL A 777 -6.25 -9.34 20.27
CA VAL A 777 -5.77 -9.55 21.62
C VAL A 777 -5.65 -8.23 22.36
N SER A 778 -6.00 -8.20 23.64
CA SER A 778 -5.79 -7.04 24.50
C SER A 778 -4.44 -7.14 25.21
N ILE A 779 -3.67 -6.05 25.21
CA ILE A 779 -2.38 -5.97 25.90
C ILE A 779 -2.50 -4.98 27.06
N ILE A 780 -2.14 -5.41 28.25
CA ILE A 780 -2.04 -4.60 29.46
C ILE A 780 -0.59 -4.59 29.90
N GLY A 781 -0.02 -3.43 30.20
CA GLY A 781 1.36 -3.36 30.66
C GLY A 781 1.76 -1.97 31.12
N GLY A 782 2.64 -1.92 32.09
CA GLY A 782 3.23 -0.68 32.57
C GLY A 782 4.25 -0.11 31.60
N LEU A 783 4.15 1.18 31.36
CA LEU A 783 5.11 1.90 30.53
C LEU A 783 6.34 2.27 31.35
N ARG A 784 7.51 2.30 30.72
CA ARG A 784 8.72 2.82 31.32
C ARG A 784 8.60 4.32 31.58
N TYR A 785 9.36 4.80 32.53
CA TYR A 785 9.48 6.22 32.81
C TYR A 785 9.87 6.98 31.54
N ILE A 786 9.22 8.13 31.35
CA ILE A 786 9.53 9.06 30.28
C ILE A 786 10.37 10.18 30.94
N ARG A 787 11.60 10.32 30.47
CA ARG A 787 12.47 11.41 30.95
C ARG A 787 12.17 12.65 30.11
N ASN A 788 11.79 13.74 30.79
CA ASN A 788 12.01 15.07 30.27
C ASN A 788 13.39 15.55 30.78
N ALA A 789 14.06 16.45 30.06
CA ALA A 789 15.42 16.91 30.33
C ALA A 789 15.68 17.28 31.82
N ASN A 790 14.62 17.55 32.60
CA ASN A 790 14.72 17.95 34.01
C ASN A 790 13.86 17.11 34.98
N ARG A 791 13.06 16.14 34.55
CA ARG A 791 12.18 15.35 35.44
C ARG A 791 11.92 13.94 34.87
N ALA A 792 11.82 12.97 35.76
CA ALA A 792 11.31 11.62 35.43
C ALA A 792 9.79 11.57 35.64
N PHE A 793 9.08 10.92 34.76
CA PHE A 793 7.64 10.70 34.82
C PHE A 793 7.33 9.24 34.66
#